data_fa5ce156dcdc91a52b391bcb8a4872bc
#
_entry.id   fa5ce156dcdc91a52b391bcb8a4872bc
#
_cell.length_a   1.000
_cell.length_b   1.000
_cell.length_c   1.000
_cell.angle_alpha   90.00
_cell.angle_beta   90.00
_cell.angle_gamma   90.00
#
_symmetry.space_group_name_H-M   'P 1'
#
loop_
_entity.id
_entity.type
_entity.pdbx_description
1 polymer ?
#
loop_
_entity_poly.entity_id
_entity_poly.type
_entity_poly.pdbx_seq_one_letter_code
_entity_poly.pdbx_strand_id
1 'polypeptide(L)'
;MNDVETSETITLNNGSNITLYLNDCKIKHTSQSQPLFNITGGATLTVKDKEPTDDQPIGSPQTLSDQGQNLTAENYGKKAELGYDSNDIPANLTYYVTESVANGTRTTETLKAYKANIQGAIVACGGDKAYGLKLVNLFDGGHFNLESGTLTQKQGDHVGNLIYAENGSTVTMNGGYICGADTGDSGAGAGIKVSNCKGKRSTFKMTNGVIAGNSAPSGAGVFAEDYVNASDANNDNDSTRGKPTVEMTGGIITGNYTRDSVDGLGGGILASGGSVTVSGGYITNNRVAKFCGNKGDGCHGGAGLAANNGAHVTISGGQITGNYSQEAGGGVYVTDLGRNGSRMAWLNITGGIIASNVSYQSEGAGIRVGQMVDAMINGPKESNGTKGSKVYITNNHCMSRFDWGGGGIFVQGDTKTASNAGRLFVYNSYISSNTAGGYGGGVAVCPSGKTLVTNTEGTAIFGNTDAKDAGSYDPKNNNGSPHLSGGGDDKDEDKVAYDSVDENGKHVFRNSGHADFFLAAEGHITPVAVVTGKMLGDIDAKYSGSIELTNRIAIPANGAAQVKNSIGLTSGVDTTDKTTIDAVRNEATTFITGNYSWDHGGGIMSNGNLYLGMPADTYVYPNLKLKATKALKNQQANPNQNMKLDKDKFSFSVYRKDSDAATEPSWNDKTFNSGGCTLVGTAKNDESGNITFDLGEQYVDKAVEANEITYYLVENAGNDPDITYDPDITYDPAVYKIVVKVQDHKTQLMNVPSRENPNSEVSLCVHNYTITSVSLGDSTNPLEKNEQGYYSIVGPDGGKTFTNKYTPYTSSGSWTPKATKVVVGGEMKEFTLQLAKDSRFREEDIVGTAVTSGDKKKQTLPFIFDKGIAYTLSDITKDPYTAGDSTGRGASKTFTYYMREKNDSSIFSHYKFDKSVYKFTVTATDDTEGHIDCAVTYKKGTVDAKGTWESAETEGHEFPDTTPTFTNTYSTSLPLSGMSGVTLTYLAGAAVLCAAAAWMHIRRKANAKGGERRE
;
A
#
# COMPACT_ATOMS: atom_id res chain seq x y z
N MET A 1 -21.04 -32.07 40.17
CA MET A 1 -20.31 -33.35 39.99
C MET A 1 -18.93 -33.19 40.63
N ASN A 2 -18.29 -34.24 41.08
CA ASN A 2 -16.94 -34.16 41.63
C ASN A 2 -15.93 -34.51 40.54
N ASP A 3 -14.69 -34.04 40.70
CA ASP A 3 -13.57 -34.50 39.89
C ASP A 3 -13.45 -36.04 39.94
N VAL A 4 -13.01 -36.59 38.80
CA VAL A 4 -12.82 -38.05 38.66
C VAL A 4 -11.32 -38.34 38.53
N GLU A 5 -10.81 -39.34 39.25
CA GLU A 5 -9.46 -39.84 39.10
C GLU A 5 -9.51 -41.30 38.62
N THR A 6 -8.72 -41.62 37.58
CA THR A 6 -8.69 -42.97 37.01
C THR A 6 -7.35 -43.30 36.37
N SER A 7 -6.94 -44.56 36.41
CA SER A 7 -5.84 -45.12 35.63
C SER A 7 -6.32 -46.01 34.47
N GLU A 8 -7.61 -46.14 34.32
CA GLU A 8 -8.25 -47.02 33.33
C GLU A 8 -8.29 -46.38 31.94
N THR A 9 -8.23 -47.22 30.91
CA THR A 9 -8.36 -46.81 29.52
C THR A 9 -9.80 -47.02 29.04
N ILE A 10 -10.37 -45.99 28.46
CA ILE A 10 -11.67 -46.04 27.78
C ILE A 10 -11.44 -46.23 26.28
N THR A 11 -11.90 -47.34 25.75
CA THR A 11 -11.78 -47.66 24.32
C THR A 11 -13.10 -47.42 23.57
N LEU A 12 -13.05 -46.54 22.57
CA LEU A 12 -14.17 -46.31 21.65
C LEU A 12 -13.83 -46.95 20.30
N ASN A 13 -14.78 -47.75 19.77
CA ASN A 13 -14.57 -48.49 18.52
C ASN A 13 -15.89 -48.65 17.73
N ASN A 14 -15.80 -49.35 16.57
CA ASN A 14 -16.95 -49.71 15.76
C ASN A 14 -17.87 -48.57 15.39
N GLY A 15 -17.30 -47.41 15.08
CA GLY A 15 -18.06 -46.21 14.65
C GLY A 15 -18.91 -45.57 15.76
N SER A 16 -18.67 -45.92 17.05
CA SER A 16 -19.36 -45.26 18.17
C SER A 16 -19.17 -43.75 18.13
N ASN A 17 -20.18 -42.99 18.51
CA ASN A 17 -20.15 -41.52 18.58
C ASN A 17 -20.55 -41.05 19.98
N ILE A 18 -19.59 -40.56 20.73
CA ILE A 18 -19.76 -40.20 22.13
C ILE A 18 -19.46 -38.72 22.31
N THR A 19 -20.31 -38.02 23.07
CA THR A 19 -20.02 -36.67 23.54
C THR A 19 -19.79 -36.70 25.04
N LEU A 20 -18.62 -36.23 25.47
CA LEU A 20 -18.25 -36.08 26.87
C LEU A 20 -18.44 -34.64 27.29
N TYR A 21 -19.31 -34.42 28.29
CA TYR A 21 -19.52 -33.14 28.94
C TYR A 21 -18.75 -33.04 30.22
N LEU A 22 -17.78 -32.17 30.34
CA LEU A 22 -16.97 -32.01 31.54
C LEU A 22 -17.73 -31.30 32.68
N ASN A 23 -18.58 -30.34 32.36
CA ASN A 23 -19.41 -29.61 33.34
C ASN A 23 -18.60 -29.03 34.52
N ASP A 24 -17.52 -28.30 34.18
CA ASP A 24 -16.58 -27.73 35.16
C ASP A 24 -15.83 -28.76 36.04
N CYS A 25 -15.83 -30.02 35.68
CA CYS A 25 -15.15 -31.10 36.44
C CYS A 25 -13.83 -31.51 35.74
N LYS A 26 -12.90 -31.98 36.54
CA LYS A 26 -11.61 -32.47 36.01
C LYS A 26 -11.60 -34.01 36.02
N ILE A 27 -11.10 -34.57 34.90
CA ILE A 27 -10.76 -36.00 34.79
C ILE A 27 -9.26 -36.13 34.90
N LYS A 28 -8.76 -36.71 35.98
CA LYS A 28 -7.34 -36.88 36.27
C LYS A 28 -6.95 -38.31 35.89
N HIS A 29 -6.04 -38.45 34.93
CA HIS A 29 -5.55 -39.75 34.47
C HIS A 29 -4.18 -40.03 35.03
N THR A 30 -4.06 -41.07 35.86
CA THR A 30 -2.87 -41.37 36.67
C THR A 30 -2.00 -42.48 36.08
N SER A 31 -2.32 -43.02 34.91
CA SER A 31 -1.49 -44.01 34.23
C SER A 31 -0.19 -43.38 33.70
N GLN A 32 0.92 -44.14 33.83
CA GLN A 32 2.23 -43.73 33.29
C GLN A 32 2.42 -44.05 31.80
N SER A 33 1.62 -44.97 31.23
CA SER A 33 1.86 -45.48 29.90
C SER A 33 0.60 -45.77 29.06
N GLN A 34 -0.55 -45.99 29.74
CA GLN A 34 -1.79 -46.31 29.04
C GLN A 34 -2.61 -45.04 28.80
N PRO A 35 -3.20 -44.85 27.63
CA PRO A 35 -4.01 -43.67 27.36
C PRO A 35 -5.31 -43.65 28.19
N LEU A 36 -5.84 -42.45 28.43
CA LEU A 36 -7.21 -42.35 28.95
C LEU A 36 -8.24 -42.78 27.90
N PHE A 37 -8.06 -42.30 26.67
CA PHE A 37 -8.93 -42.66 25.56
C PHE A 37 -8.15 -43.33 24.42
N ASN A 38 -8.61 -44.53 24.04
CA ASN A 38 -8.28 -45.14 22.75
C ASN A 38 -9.47 -45.00 21.79
N ILE A 39 -9.29 -44.35 20.65
CA ILE A 39 -10.34 -44.09 19.67
C ILE A 39 -9.96 -44.75 18.36
N THR A 40 -10.72 -45.72 17.91
CA THR A 40 -10.38 -46.56 16.77
C THR A 40 -11.61 -46.95 15.93
N GLY A 41 -11.41 -47.55 14.75
CA GLY A 41 -12.48 -48.14 13.94
C GLY A 41 -13.57 -47.15 13.54
N GLY A 42 -13.19 -45.92 13.22
CA GLY A 42 -14.14 -44.85 12.84
C GLY A 42 -14.97 -44.28 14.00
N ALA A 43 -14.62 -44.59 15.26
CA ALA A 43 -15.30 -44.03 16.42
C ALA A 43 -14.98 -42.51 16.57
N THR A 44 -15.91 -41.78 17.15
CA THR A 44 -15.80 -40.35 17.42
C THR A 44 -15.97 -40.06 18.89
N LEU A 45 -15.01 -39.30 19.47
CA LEU A 45 -15.16 -38.66 20.78
C LEU A 45 -15.22 -37.16 20.60
N THR A 46 -16.31 -36.53 21.07
CA THR A 46 -16.42 -35.07 21.17
C THR A 46 -16.35 -34.63 22.62
N VAL A 47 -15.44 -33.72 22.95
CA VAL A 47 -15.31 -33.15 24.29
C VAL A 47 -15.90 -31.76 24.32
N LYS A 48 -16.76 -31.51 25.29
CA LYS A 48 -17.41 -30.23 25.58
C LYS A 48 -17.32 -29.89 27.07
N ASP A 49 -17.21 -28.63 27.34
CA ASP A 49 -17.43 -28.05 28.67
C ASP A 49 -18.60 -27.07 28.62
N LYS A 50 -19.01 -26.47 29.71
CA LYS A 50 -19.87 -25.28 29.67
C LYS A 50 -19.21 -24.22 28.81
N GLU A 51 -20.03 -23.37 28.17
CA GLU A 51 -19.51 -22.25 27.37
C GLU A 51 -18.40 -21.56 28.17
N PRO A 52 -17.18 -21.40 27.58
CA PRO A 52 -16.11 -20.73 28.27
C PRO A 52 -16.57 -19.32 28.66
N THR A 53 -16.28 -18.85 29.83
CA THR A 53 -16.27 -17.43 30.13
C THR A 53 -15.23 -16.84 29.19
N ASP A 54 -15.60 -15.86 28.38
CA ASP A 54 -14.72 -15.19 27.42
C ASP A 54 -13.36 -14.91 28.04
N ASP A 55 -12.30 -15.20 27.31
CA ASP A 55 -10.94 -14.91 27.74
C ASP A 55 -10.84 -13.42 28.10
N GLN A 56 -10.45 -13.13 29.30
CA GLN A 56 -10.36 -11.77 29.79
C GLN A 56 -9.01 -11.15 29.37
N PRO A 57 -9.02 -10.04 28.61
CA PRO A 57 -7.80 -9.31 28.35
C PRO A 57 -7.22 -8.75 29.66
N ILE A 58 -5.91 -8.87 29.84
CA ILE A 58 -5.20 -8.35 31.01
C ILE A 58 -4.23 -7.24 30.62
N GLY A 59 -4.34 -6.12 31.31
CA GLY A 59 -3.52 -4.94 31.07
C GLY A 59 -3.85 -4.21 29.77
N SER A 60 -3.08 -3.19 29.46
CA SER A 60 -3.17 -2.45 28.20
C SER A 60 -2.35 -3.13 27.12
N PRO A 61 -2.84 -3.18 25.86
CA PRO A 61 -2.05 -3.65 24.74
C PRO A 61 -0.72 -2.89 24.62
N GLN A 62 0.36 -3.61 24.38
CA GLN A 62 1.71 -3.04 24.22
C GLN A 62 2.09 -3.05 22.75
N THR A 63 2.38 -1.88 22.19
CA THR A 63 2.95 -1.79 20.84
C THR A 63 4.37 -2.33 20.84
N LEU A 64 4.68 -3.26 19.95
CA LEU A 64 6.04 -3.75 19.75
C LEU A 64 6.80 -2.70 18.95
N SER A 65 7.98 -2.30 19.42
CA SER A 65 8.79 -1.31 18.73
C SER A 65 9.51 -1.92 17.53
N ASP A 66 9.54 -1.19 16.46
CA ASP A 66 10.16 -1.54 15.19
C ASP A 66 11.69 -1.30 15.17
N GLN A 67 12.27 -0.74 16.23
CA GLN A 67 13.68 -0.37 16.25
C GLN A 67 14.44 -1.03 17.41
N GLY A 68 14.95 -2.23 17.19
CA GLY A 68 16.20 -2.76 17.69
C GLY A 68 16.49 -2.74 19.20
N GLN A 69 15.69 -2.12 20.01
CA GLN A 69 15.87 -2.09 21.46
C GLN A 69 14.93 -3.08 22.14
N ASN A 70 15.52 -3.99 22.93
CA ASN A 70 14.81 -5.00 23.70
C ASN A 70 14.18 -6.15 22.90
N LEU A 71 14.81 -6.61 21.82
CA LEU A 71 14.44 -7.82 21.08
C LEU A 71 14.81 -9.09 21.86
N THR A 72 14.46 -9.14 23.13
CA THR A 72 14.77 -10.25 24.02
C THR A 72 13.64 -11.28 23.98
N ALA A 73 13.95 -12.49 24.41
CA ALA A 73 12.96 -13.53 24.64
C ALA A 73 11.89 -13.18 25.71
N GLU A 74 12.05 -12.08 26.42
CA GLU A 74 11.04 -11.55 27.34
C GLU A 74 9.95 -10.76 26.61
N ASN A 75 10.30 -10.12 25.50
CA ASN A 75 9.40 -9.28 24.71
C ASN A 75 8.82 -10.03 23.49
N TYR A 76 9.59 -10.98 22.96
CA TYR A 76 9.21 -11.78 21.79
C TYR A 76 9.28 -13.27 22.15
N GLY A 77 8.48 -14.10 21.55
CA GLY A 77 8.37 -15.51 21.89
C GLY A 77 7.99 -15.73 23.35
N LYS A 78 7.07 -14.92 23.83
CA LYS A 78 6.67 -14.90 25.23
C LYS A 78 5.92 -16.19 25.57
N LYS A 79 6.51 -17.01 26.46
CA LYS A 79 5.91 -18.27 26.89
C LYS A 79 4.55 -18.01 27.52
N ALA A 80 3.59 -18.91 27.30
CA ALA A 80 2.36 -18.90 28.06
C ALA A 80 2.64 -19.41 29.51
N GLU A 81 1.86 -18.92 30.45
CA GLU A 81 2.05 -19.19 31.88
C GLU A 81 0.81 -19.89 32.44
N LEU A 82 1.04 -20.94 33.17
CA LEU A 82 -0.01 -21.68 33.91
C LEU A 82 0.02 -21.32 35.38
N GLY A 83 -1.14 -20.96 35.91
CA GLY A 83 -1.35 -20.91 37.35
C GLY A 83 -1.96 -22.23 37.81
N TYR A 84 -1.52 -22.74 38.97
CA TYR A 84 -1.86 -24.06 39.48
C TYR A 84 -2.71 -23.96 40.75
N ASP A 85 -3.54 -24.97 40.98
CA ASP A 85 -4.24 -25.17 42.24
C ASP A 85 -3.32 -25.86 43.30
N SER A 86 -3.83 -26.11 44.52
CA SER A 86 -3.08 -26.74 45.61
C SER A 86 -2.67 -28.20 45.32
N ASN A 87 -3.11 -28.80 44.24
CA ASN A 87 -2.77 -30.16 43.81
C ASN A 87 -1.85 -30.16 42.58
N ASP A 88 -1.25 -29.02 42.27
CA ASP A 88 -0.40 -28.82 41.10
C ASP A 88 -1.16 -29.02 39.76
N ILE A 89 -2.48 -28.87 39.74
CA ILE A 89 -3.31 -28.98 38.56
C ILE A 89 -3.53 -27.57 37.96
N PRO A 90 -3.39 -27.40 36.65
CA PRO A 90 -3.68 -26.12 36.04
C PRO A 90 -5.07 -25.59 36.33
N ALA A 91 -5.13 -24.34 36.81
CA ALA A 91 -6.35 -23.63 37.21
C ALA A 91 -6.63 -22.41 36.34
N ASN A 92 -5.59 -21.84 35.76
CA ASN A 92 -5.71 -20.75 34.77
C ASN A 92 -4.52 -20.78 33.80
N LEU A 93 -4.78 -20.16 32.62
CA LEU A 93 -3.80 -19.98 31.55
C LEU A 93 -3.67 -18.51 31.26
N THR A 94 -2.47 -17.97 31.34
CA THR A 94 -2.14 -16.66 30.76
C THR A 94 -1.40 -16.87 29.44
N TYR A 95 -1.88 -16.28 28.36
CA TYR A 95 -1.25 -16.39 27.06
C TYR A 95 -1.20 -15.05 26.32
N TYR A 96 -0.35 -14.97 25.35
CA TYR A 96 -0.02 -13.71 24.66
C TYR A 96 -0.26 -13.86 23.16
N VAL A 97 -0.82 -12.81 22.56
CA VAL A 97 -1.06 -12.73 21.10
C VAL A 97 -0.43 -11.45 20.57
N THR A 98 0.50 -11.59 19.67
CA THR A 98 0.99 -10.47 18.87
C THR A 98 0.09 -10.34 17.65
N GLU A 99 -0.80 -9.37 17.68
CA GLU A 99 -1.68 -9.05 16.56
C GLU A 99 -1.03 -8.02 15.64
N SER A 100 -1.09 -8.25 14.35
CA SER A 100 -0.57 -7.36 13.34
C SER A 100 -1.69 -6.78 12.49
N VAL A 101 -1.69 -5.47 12.30
CA VAL A 101 -2.66 -4.76 11.47
C VAL A 101 -1.95 -4.13 10.30
N ALA A 102 -2.35 -4.52 9.08
CA ALA A 102 -1.79 -3.95 7.86
C ALA A 102 -2.31 -2.52 7.62
N ASN A 103 -1.39 -1.61 7.34
CA ASN A 103 -1.68 -0.22 6.99
C ASN A 103 -0.83 0.18 5.77
N GLY A 104 -1.45 0.13 4.60
CA GLY A 104 -0.76 0.39 3.34
C GLY A 104 0.30 -0.65 3.02
N THR A 105 1.57 -0.26 3.06
CA THR A 105 2.73 -1.14 2.79
C THR A 105 3.39 -1.69 4.04
N ARG A 106 2.93 -1.31 5.22
CA ARG A 106 3.50 -1.67 6.52
C ARG A 106 2.47 -2.36 7.40
N THR A 107 2.95 -2.86 8.51
CA THR A 107 2.12 -3.38 9.60
C THR A 107 2.46 -2.70 10.92
N THR A 108 1.56 -2.78 11.86
CA THR A 108 1.77 -2.35 13.25
C THR A 108 1.40 -3.51 14.15
N GLU A 109 2.30 -3.91 15.03
CA GLU A 109 2.14 -5.06 15.90
C GLU A 109 1.84 -4.62 17.32
N THR A 110 0.88 -5.32 17.92
CA THR A 110 0.46 -5.09 19.31
C THR A 110 0.44 -6.39 20.06
N LEU A 111 1.19 -6.47 21.15
CA LEU A 111 1.17 -7.59 22.08
C LEU A 111 -0.01 -7.45 23.04
N LYS A 112 -0.92 -8.40 23.02
CA LYS A 112 -2.08 -8.51 23.91
C LYS A 112 -1.91 -9.71 24.84
N ALA A 113 -2.30 -9.56 26.09
CA ALA A 113 -2.30 -10.64 27.08
C ALA A 113 -3.73 -11.03 27.42
N TYR A 114 -3.97 -12.31 27.55
CA TYR A 114 -5.26 -12.91 27.89
C TYR A 114 -5.15 -13.86 29.06
N LYS A 115 -6.18 -13.95 29.88
CA LYS A 115 -6.28 -14.93 30.95
C LYS A 115 -7.57 -15.73 30.78
N ALA A 116 -7.41 -17.04 30.71
CA ALA A 116 -8.49 -18.01 30.69
C ALA A 116 -8.52 -18.79 32.01
N ASN A 117 -9.70 -19.04 32.56
CA ASN A 117 -9.90 -19.89 33.72
C ASN A 117 -10.14 -21.33 33.24
N ILE A 118 -9.33 -22.27 33.75
CA ILE A 118 -9.46 -23.68 33.46
C ILE A 118 -10.43 -24.32 34.48
N GLN A 119 -11.64 -24.61 34.04
CA GLN A 119 -12.68 -25.24 34.85
C GLN A 119 -12.79 -26.72 34.50
N GLY A 120 -13.42 -27.07 33.37
CA GLY A 120 -13.48 -28.48 32.92
C GLY A 120 -12.20 -28.88 32.18
N ALA A 121 -11.55 -29.95 32.65
CA ALA A 121 -10.31 -30.39 32.07
C ALA A 121 -10.10 -31.93 32.07
N ILE A 122 -9.33 -32.41 31.09
CA ILE A 122 -8.76 -33.73 31.08
C ILE A 122 -7.27 -33.56 31.37
N VAL A 123 -6.79 -34.13 32.47
CA VAL A 123 -5.47 -33.85 33.01
C VAL A 123 -4.62 -35.15 33.07
N ALA A 124 -3.47 -35.11 32.41
CA ALA A 124 -2.47 -36.17 32.57
C ALA A 124 -1.74 -36.03 33.91
N CYS A 125 -1.73 -37.08 34.75
CA CYS A 125 -1.12 -37.15 36.08
C CYS A 125 -0.25 -38.39 36.19
N GLY A 126 0.54 -38.74 35.18
CA GLY A 126 1.35 -39.95 35.10
C GLY A 126 2.70 -39.91 35.83
N GLY A 127 3.10 -38.75 36.34
CA GLY A 127 4.38 -38.53 37.00
C GLY A 127 5.54 -38.17 36.05
N ASP A 128 6.71 -37.99 36.59
CA ASP A 128 7.94 -37.51 35.90
C ASP A 128 8.54 -38.48 34.88
N LYS A 129 8.01 -39.69 34.74
CA LYS A 129 8.50 -40.73 33.79
C LYS A 129 7.47 -41.21 32.79
N ALA A 130 6.39 -40.50 32.59
CA ALA A 130 5.32 -40.88 31.67
C ALA A 130 5.58 -40.49 30.22
N TYR A 131 6.82 -40.52 29.77
CA TYR A 131 7.24 -40.13 28.40
C TYR A 131 6.55 -40.89 27.28
N GLY A 132 5.97 -42.07 27.54
CA GLY A 132 5.21 -42.87 26.55
C GLY A 132 3.72 -42.61 26.57
N LEU A 133 3.22 -41.82 27.52
CA LEU A 133 1.80 -41.55 27.69
C LEU A 133 1.26 -40.71 26.54
N LYS A 134 0.23 -41.22 25.89
CA LYS A 134 -0.60 -40.49 24.91
C LYS A 134 -2.00 -40.33 25.52
N LEU A 135 -2.32 -39.20 26.11
CA LEU A 135 -3.55 -39.01 26.87
C LEU A 135 -4.80 -39.37 26.07
N VAL A 136 -4.87 -38.86 24.82
CA VAL A 136 -5.84 -39.28 23.83
C VAL A 136 -5.10 -39.89 22.63
N ASN A 137 -5.34 -41.19 22.40
CA ASN A 137 -4.69 -41.96 21.35
C ASN A 137 -5.71 -42.35 20.28
N LEU A 138 -5.47 -41.91 19.04
CA LEU A 138 -6.33 -42.23 17.91
C LEU A 138 -5.58 -43.10 16.90
N PHE A 139 -6.25 -44.12 16.40
CA PHE A 139 -5.70 -44.99 15.36
C PHE A 139 -6.84 -45.61 14.52
N ASP A 140 -6.51 -46.14 13.33
CA ASP A 140 -7.45 -46.80 12.44
C ASP A 140 -8.71 -45.97 12.16
N GLY A 141 -8.54 -44.69 11.82
CA GLY A 141 -9.65 -43.82 11.44
C GLY A 141 -10.46 -43.24 12.61
N GLY A 142 -9.92 -43.26 13.81
CA GLY A 142 -10.55 -42.61 14.98
C GLY A 142 -10.69 -41.08 14.81
N HIS A 143 -11.74 -40.50 15.38
CA HIS A 143 -12.03 -39.06 15.34
C HIS A 143 -12.09 -38.47 16.75
N PHE A 144 -11.42 -37.36 16.96
CA PHE A 144 -11.50 -36.58 18.19
C PHE A 144 -11.85 -35.13 17.89
N ASN A 145 -12.91 -34.64 18.53
CA ASN A 145 -13.34 -33.25 18.41
C ASN A 145 -13.26 -32.55 19.77
N LEU A 146 -12.50 -31.45 19.84
CA LEU A 146 -12.49 -30.55 21.00
C LEU A 146 -13.32 -29.30 20.66
N GLU A 147 -14.49 -29.19 21.27
CA GLU A 147 -15.40 -28.06 21.10
C GLU A 147 -15.21 -27.01 22.18
N SER A 148 -14.97 -27.45 23.42
CA SER A 148 -14.65 -26.65 24.60
C SER A 148 -14.00 -27.49 25.71
N GLY A 149 -13.52 -26.84 26.79
CA GLY A 149 -12.76 -27.50 27.84
C GLY A 149 -11.26 -27.53 27.56
N THR A 150 -10.50 -28.20 28.46
CA THR A 150 -9.03 -28.14 28.43
C THR A 150 -8.42 -29.53 28.47
N LEU A 151 -7.40 -29.76 27.60
CA LEU A 151 -6.45 -30.88 27.74
C LEU A 151 -5.15 -30.33 28.28
N THR A 152 -4.62 -30.95 29.36
CA THR A 152 -3.44 -30.45 30.06
C THR A 152 -2.72 -31.56 30.85
N GLN A 153 -1.66 -31.20 31.53
CA GLN A 153 -0.97 -32.11 32.48
C GLN A 153 -0.75 -31.46 33.83
N LYS A 154 -0.51 -32.30 34.84
CA LYS A 154 -0.08 -31.87 36.18
C LYS A 154 1.33 -31.26 36.13
N GLN A 155 1.60 -30.24 36.95
CA GLN A 155 2.92 -29.61 37.05
C GLN A 155 4.02 -30.60 37.45
N GLY A 156 5.13 -30.58 36.76
CA GLY A 156 6.28 -31.45 37.03
C GLY A 156 6.17 -32.85 36.45
N ASP A 157 5.02 -33.24 35.91
CA ASP A 157 4.88 -34.50 35.19
C ASP A 157 5.43 -34.37 33.77
N HIS A 158 5.67 -35.50 33.09
CA HIS A 158 6.00 -35.56 31.69
C HIS A 158 5.02 -36.47 30.92
N VAL A 159 4.63 -36.08 29.72
CA VAL A 159 3.79 -36.89 28.84
C VAL A 159 4.49 -37.14 27.52
N GLY A 160 4.09 -38.19 26.80
CA GLY A 160 4.51 -38.33 25.40
C GLY A 160 3.80 -37.33 24.49
N ASN A 161 2.48 -37.28 24.56
CA ASN A 161 1.65 -36.33 23.84
C ASN A 161 0.30 -36.19 24.55
N LEU A 162 -0.35 -34.99 24.54
CA LEU A 162 -1.74 -34.91 24.97
C LEU A 162 -2.66 -35.61 23.96
N ILE A 163 -2.42 -35.35 22.65
CA ILE A 163 -3.16 -36.03 21.57
C ILE A 163 -2.16 -36.65 20.59
N TYR A 164 -2.34 -37.93 20.30
CA TYR A 164 -1.61 -38.64 19.24
C TYR A 164 -2.58 -39.28 18.27
N ALA A 165 -2.43 -38.98 16.95
CA ALA A 165 -3.26 -39.51 15.89
C ALA A 165 -2.43 -40.17 14.80
N GLU A 166 -2.72 -41.43 14.49
CA GLU A 166 -2.07 -42.20 13.43
C GLU A 166 -3.08 -42.94 12.56
N ASN A 167 -2.62 -43.48 11.44
CA ASN A 167 -3.33 -44.38 10.55
C ASN A 167 -4.75 -43.89 10.13
N GLY A 168 -4.83 -42.73 9.53
CA GLY A 168 -6.06 -42.21 8.97
C GLY A 168 -6.99 -41.49 9.96
N SER A 169 -6.51 -41.22 11.16
CA SER A 169 -7.29 -40.55 12.20
C SER A 169 -7.38 -39.05 12.01
N THR A 170 -8.41 -38.45 12.59
CA THR A 170 -8.66 -37.02 12.49
C THR A 170 -8.85 -36.39 13.87
N VAL A 171 -8.11 -35.32 14.12
CA VAL A 171 -8.29 -34.42 15.27
C VAL A 171 -8.90 -33.13 14.76
N THR A 172 -10.00 -32.68 15.38
CA THR A 172 -10.62 -31.38 15.06
C THR A 172 -10.69 -30.54 16.33
N MET A 173 -10.21 -29.31 16.24
CA MET A 173 -10.28 -28.31 17.32
C MET A 173 -11.13 -27.12 16.86
N ASN A 174 -12.33 -27.04 17.40
CA ASN A 174 -13.28 -25.96 17.13
C ASN A 174 -13.37 -24.97 18.31
N GLY A 175 -12.69 -25.26 19.41
CA GLY A 175 -12.63 -24.45 20.61
C GLY A 175 -11.77 -25.10 21.69
N GLY A 176 -11.84 -24.58 22.93
CA GLY A 176 -11.11 -25.11 24.08
C GLY A 176 -9.61 -24.85 24.06
N TYR A 177 -8.91 -25.53 24.98
CA TYR A 177 -7.48 -25.30 25.23
C TYR A 177 -6.69 -26.59 25.22
N ILE A 178 -5.49 -26.59 24.65
CA ILE A 178 -4.49 -27.65 24.75
C ILE A 178 -3.22 -26.99 25.28
N CYS A 179 -2.92 -27.17 26.55
CA CYS A 179 -1.89 -26.38 27.19
C CYS A 179 -1.07 -27.13 28.25
N GLY A 180 0.15 -26.64 28.47
CA GLY A 180 1.04 -27.03 29.54
C GLY A 180 1.59 -28.43 29.43
N ALA A 181 1.53 -29.08 28.27
CA ALA A 181 2.21 -30.38 28.06
C ALA A 181 3.74 -30.23 28.08
N ASP A 182 4.42 -31.15 28.64
CA ASP A 182 5.89 -31.24 28.68
C ASP A 182 6.34 -32.69 28.42
N THR A 183 7.06 -32.88 27.30
CA THR A 183 7.56 -34.22 26.92
C THR A 183 8.93 -34.58 27.56
N GLY A 184 9.51 -33.69 28.36
CA GLY A 184 10.89 -33.81 28.76
C GLY A 184 11.87 -33.69 27.58
N ASP A 185 13.09 -34.24 27.72
CA ASP A 185 14.16 -34.14 26.70
C ASP A 185 14.09 -35.23 25.61
N SER A 186 13.14 -36.12 25.65
CA SER A 186 13.11 -37.32 24.80
C SER A 186 11.90 -37.47 23.88
N GLY A 187 10.90 -36.57 23.99
CA GLY A 187 9.70 -36.63 23.18
C GLY A 187 9.63 -35.54 22.11
N ALA A 188 8.62 -35.61 21.23
CA ALA A 188 8.29 -34.56 20.29
C ALA A 188 6.77 -34.45 20.10
N GLY A 189 6.27 -33.21 19.88
CA GLY A 189 4.83 -32.99 19.69
C GLY A 189 4.05 -33.02 21.00
N ALA A 190 4.38 -32.15 21.96
CA ALA A 190 3.77 -32.21 23.30
C ALA A 190 2.25 -32.02 23.28
N GLY A 191 1.74 -31.02 22.60
CA GLY A 191 0.30 -30.77 22.51
C GLY A 191 -0.39 -31.80 21.60
N ILE A 192 -0.10 -31.76 20.32
CA ILE A 192 -0.71 -32.63 19.29
C ILE A 192 0.37 -33.20 18.38
N LYS A 193 0.31 -34.53 18.17
CA LYS A 193 1.10 -35.21 17.15
C LYS A 193 0.21 -35.95 16.18
N VAL A 194 0.35 -35.69 14.89
CA VAL A 194 -0.30 -36.43 13.80
C VAL A 194 0.75 -37.13 12.95
N SER A 195 0.50 -38.40 12.61
CA SER A 195 1.46 -39.24 11.90
C SER A 195 0.75 -40.07 10.82
N ASN A 196 1.49 -40.52 9.83
CA ASN A 196 1.05 -41.51 8.85
C ASN A 196 1.69 -42.91 9.15
N CYS A 197 2.14 -43.12 10.36
CA CYS A 197 2.60 -44.44 10.78
C CYS A 197 1.54 -45.49 10.42
N LYS A 198 1.93 -46.62 9.83
CA LYS A 198 1.08 -47.67 9.28
C LYS A 198 0.30 -47.31 7.99
N GLY A 199 0.68 -46.26 7.31
CA GLY A 199 0.38 -46.07 5.88
C GLY A 199 -0.79 -45.19 5.49
N LYS A 200 -1.64 -44.68 6.44
CA LYS A 200 -2.72 -43.77 6.11
C LYS A 200 -2.48 -42.36 6.72
N ARG A 201 -2.79 -41.34 5.93
CA ARG A 201 -2.69 -39.94 6.34
C ARG A 201 -3.59 -39.63 7.53
N SER A 202 -3.05 -39.11 8.63
CA SER A 202 -3.81 -38.49 9.71
C SER A 202 -3.86 -36.98 9.57
N THR A 203 -4.91 -36.37 10.12
CA THR A 203 -5.17 -34.94 9.91
C THR A 203 -5.48 -34.25 11.25
N PHE A 204 -4.89 -33.09 11.45
CA PHE A 204 -5.32 -32.13 12.46
C PHE A 204 -5.96 -30.92 11.78
N LYS A 205 -7.16 -30.55 12.22
CA LYS A 205 -7.92 -29.38 11.75
C LYS A 205 -8.16 -28.44 12.91
N MET A 206 -7.82 -27.17 12.72
CA MET A 206 -8.06 -26.12 13.71
C MET A 206 -8.86 -24.98 13.11
N THR A 207 -10.06 -24.77 13.62
CA THR A 207 -10.93 -23.65 13.23
C THR A 207 -10.97 -22.57 14.32
N ASN A 208 -10.78 -22.96 15.58
CA ASN A 208 -10.77 -22.09 16.74
C ASN A 208 -10.07 -22.80 17.93
N GLY A 209 -9.97 -22.11 19.08
CA GLY A 209 -9.32 -22.60 20.29
C GLY A 209 -7.86 -22.14 20.45
N VAL A 210 -7.22 -22.55 21.52
CA VAL A 210 -5.86 -22.11 21.91
C VAL A 210 -4.95 -23.30 22.23
N ILE A 211 -3.80 -23.38 21.55
CA ILE A 211 -2.72 -24.32 21.86
C ILE A 211 -1.56 -23.52 22.46
N ALA A 212 -1.32 -23.64 23.77
CA ALA A 212 -0.42 -22.72 24.45
C ALA A 212 0.44 -23.33 25.55
N GLY A 213 1.69 -22.83 25.67
CA GLY A 213 2.57 -23.17 26.78
C GLY A 213 3.00 -24.65 26.81
N ASN A 214 2.93 -25.35 25.68
CA ASN A 214 3.43 -26.71 25.56
C ASN A 214 4.96 -26.71 25.33
N SER A 215 5.66 -27.70 25.84
CA SER A 215 7.13 -27.83 25.80
C SER A 215 7.55 -29.19 25.28
N ALA A 216 8.44 -29.22 24.30
CA ALA A 216 9.05 -30.42 23.77
C ALA A 216 10.44 -30.10 23.18
N PRO A 217 11.30 -31.07 22.92
CA PRO A 217 12.49 -30.90 22.07
C PRO A 217 12.13 -30.31 20.68
N SER A 218 11.04 -30.79 20.07
CA SER A 218 10.60 -30.34 18.74
C SER A 218 9.09 -30.43 18.59
N GLY A 219 8.49 -29.49 17.83
CA GLY A 219 7.06 -29.47 17.56
C GLY A 219 6.21 -29.32 18.83
N ALA A 220 6.58 -28.40 19.72
CA ALA A 220 5.98 -28.31 21.03
C ALA A 220 4.48 -28.15 21.04
N GLY A 221 3.92 -27.27 20.17
CA GLY A 221 2.48 -27.13 20.00
C GLY A 221 1.87 -28.24 19.16
N VAL A 222 2.31 -28.38 17.90
CA VAL A 222 1.79 -29.34 16.92
C VAL A 222 2.94 -29.97 16.13
N PHE A 223 2.88 -31.29 15.95
CA PHE A 223 3.86 -32.02 15.15
C PHE A 223 3.16 -32.90 14.11
N ALA A 224 3.46 -32.67 12.84
CA ALA A 224 3.09 -33.54 11.73
C ALA A 224 4.30 -34.35 11.28
N GLU A 225 4.28 -35.65 11.54
CA GLU A 225 5.40 -36.55 11.29
C GLU A 225 5.09 -37.55 10.18
N ASP A 226 5.79 -37.45 9.06
CA ASP A 226 5.82 -38.49 8.04
C ASP A 226 6.83 -39.57 8.46
N TYR A 227 6.32 -40.68 8.93
CA TYR A 227 7.14 -41.80 9.35
C TYR A 227 7.57 -42.64 8.14
N VAL A 228 8.70 -42.26 7.56
CA VAL A 228 9.35 -43.04 6.50
C VAL A 228 10.38 -43.97 7.10
N ASN A 229 10.18 -45.30 7.00
CA ASN A 229 11.24 -46.24 7.32
C ASN A 229 12.42 -45.99 6.36
N ALA A 230 13.65 -46.01 6.86
CA ALA A 230 14.87 -45.78 6.08
C ALA A 230 15.00 -46.68 4.83
N SER A 231 14.26 -47.79 4.80
CA SER A 231 14.15 -48.72 3.66
C SER A 231 13.20 -48.22 2.56
N ASP A 232 12.29 -47.28 2.86
CA ASP A 232 11.26 -46.82 1.95
C ASP A 232 11.54 -45.41 1.37
N ALA A 233 12.70 -44.82 1.67
CA ALA A 233 13.10 -43.48 1.29
C ALA A 233 13.06 -43.22 -0.24
N ASN A 234 12.94 -44.23 -1.06
CA ASN A 234 12.80 -44.14 -2.52
C ASN A 234 11.35 -44.21 -3.03
N ASN A 235 10.35 -44.32 -2.15
CA ASN A 235 8.95 -44.55 -2.53
C ASN A 235 8.01 -43.40 -2.17
N ASP A 236 8.47 -42.16 -2.36
CA ASP A 236 7.62 -40.94 -2.22
C ASP A 236 6.45 -40.84 -3.22
N ASN A 237 6.42 -41.79 -4.18
CA ASN A 237 5.33 -41.91 -5.17
C ASN A 237 4.18 -42.84 -4.71
N ASP A 238 4.20 -43.32 -3.47
CA ASP A 238 3.06 -44.09 -2.96
C ASP A 238 1.89 -43.14 -2.65
N SER A 239 1.07 -42.91 -3.65
CA SER A 239 -0.18 -42.11 -3.55
C SER A 239 -1.16 -42.64 -2.49
N THR A 240 -0.95 -43.83 -1.96
CA THR A 240 -1.81 -44.44 -0.93
C THR A 240 -1.48 -44.00 0.47
N ARG A 241 -0.24 -43.60 0.77
CA ARG A 241 0.18 -43.19 2.11
C ARG A 241 -0.30 -41.79 2.48
N GLY A 242 -0.10 -40.81 1.62
CA GLY A 242 -0.40 -39.39 1.87
C GLY A 242 0.34 -38.81 3.06
N LYS A 243 0.72 -37.53 2.99
CA LYS A 243 1.42 -36.80 4.06
C LYS A 243 0.48 -36.51 5.23
N PRO A 244 0.90 -36.66 6.51
CA PRO A 244 0.13 -36.18 7.65
C PRO A 244 -0.11 -34.68 7.51
N THR A 245 -1.31 -34.21 7.84
CA THR A 245 -1.77 -32.88 7.46
C THR A 245 -2.18 -32.07 8.68
N VAL A 246 -1.75 -30.80 8.71
CA VAL A 246 -2.22 -29.76 9.61
C VAL A 246 -2.96 -28.71 8.79
N GLU A 247 -4.24 -28.49 9.08
CA GLU A 247 -5.09 -27.50 8.44
C GLU A 247 -5.54 -26.48 9.50
N MET A 248 -5.06 -25.23 9.39
CA MET A 248 -5.42 -24.14 10.32
C MET A 248 -6.18 -23.05 9.57
N THR A 249 -7.44 -22.89 9.87
CA THR A 249 -8.32 -21.84 9.32
C THR A 249 -8.67 -20.76 10.35
N GLY A 250 -8.33 -20.98 11.62
CA GLY A 250 -8.54 -20.08 12.74
C GLY A 250 -7.87 -20.60 14.01
N GLY A 251 -8.13 -19.96 15.14
CA GLY A 251 -7.54 -20.32 16.43
C GLY A 251 -6.15 -19.71 16.67
N ILE A 252 -5.54 -20.07 17.80
CA ILE A 252 -4.30 -19.46 18.30
C ILE A 252 -3.32 -20.56 18.75
N ILE A 253 -2.10 -20.54 18.18
CA ILE A 253 -0.97 -21.38 18.61
C ILE A 253 0.09 -20.44 19.19
N THR A 254 0.21 -20.38 20.52
CA THR A 254 1.00 -19.33 21.17
C THR A 254 1.79 -19.81 22.39
N GLY A 255 2.93 -19.16 22.60
CA GLY A 255 3.74 -19.38 23.81
C GLY A 255 4.26 -20.81 24.00
N ASN A 256 4.20 -21.65 22.94
CA ASN A 256 4.80 -22.97 22.94
C ASN A 256 6.31 -22.84 22.70
N TYR A 257 7.11 -23.73 23.28
CA TYR A 257 8.57 -23.56 23.23
C TYR A 257 9.34 -24.87 23.17
N THR A 258 10.48 -24.84 22.48
CA THR A 258 11.45 -25.94 22.57
C THR A 258 12.25 -25.84 23.86
N ARG A 259 12.74 -26.98 24.36
CA ARG A 259 13.50 -27.03 25.59
C ARG A 259 14.91 -26.43 25.41
N ASP A 260 15.41 -25.76 26.47
CA ASP A 260 16.72 -25.11 26.47
C ASP A 260 17.88 -26.13 26.49
N SER A 261 17.60 -27.40 26.84
CA SER A 261 18.57 -28.48 26.94
C SER A 261 18.94 -29.15 25.63
N VAL A 262 18.07 -29.06 24.61
CA VAL A 262 18.22 -29.79 23.35
C VAL A 262 18.04 -28.89 22.16
N ASP A 263 18.69 -29.22 21.06
CA ASP A 263 18.51 -28.56 19.79
C ASP A 263 17.10 -28.87 19.27
N GLY A 264 16.33 -27.84 18.86
CA GLY A 264 14.91 -28.00 18.58
C GLY A 264 14.40 -27.30 17.34
N LEU A 265 13.34 -27.87 16.75
CA LEU A 265 12.62 -27.34 15.60
C LEU A 265 11.16 -27.11 15.97
N GLY A 266 10.59 -25.96 15.51
CA GLY A 266 9.16 -25.72 15.59
C GLY A 266 8.63 -25.56 17.01
N GLY A 267 8.71 -24.38 17.58
CA GLY A 267 8.04 -24.07 18.86
C GLY A 267 6.52 -24.19 18.74
N GLY A 268 5.92 -23.56 17.72
CA GLY A 268 4.48 -23.63 17.43
C GLY A 268 4.10 -24.89 16.66
N ILE A 269 4.58 -25.03 15.43
CA ILE A 269 4.29 -26.16 14.53
C ILE A 269 5.60 -26.71 13.97
N LEU A 270 5.71 -28.05 13.91
CA LEU A 270 6.73 -28.77 13.14
C LEU A 270 6.05 -29.67 12.13
N ALA A 271 6.49 -29.60 10.87
CA ALA A 271 6.18 -30.59 9.83
C ALA A 271 7.46 -31.32 9.41
N SER A 272 7.60 -32.56 9.80
CA SER A 272 8.68 -33.43 9.31
C SER A 272 8.11 -34.35 8.25
N GLY A 273 8.28 -34.01 6.99
CA GLY A 273 7.63 -34.68 5.85
C GLY A 273 6.12 -34.43 5.71
N GLY A 274 5.49 -33.77 6.68
CA GLY A 274 4.07 -33.49 6.68
C GLY A 274 3.64 -32.36 5.77
N SER A 275 2.34 -32.13 5.70
CA SER A 275 1.73 -30.99 4.99
C SER A 275 1.10 -30.03 5.97
N VAL A 276 1.39 -28.72 5.87
CA VAL A 276 0.79 -27.68 6.70
C VAL A 276 0.11 -26.65 5.80
N THR A 277 -1.14 -26.37 6.08
CA THR A 277 -1.91 -25.30 5.43
C THR A 277 -2.41 -24.33 6.50
N VAL A 278 -2.01 -23.05 6.36
CA VAL A 278 -2.48 -21.95 7.21
C VAL A 278 -3.26 -20.97 6.35
N SER A 279 -4.55 -20.86 6.58
CA SER A 279 -5.42 -19.90 5.89
C SER A 279 -6.07 -18.87 6.82
N GLY A 280 -5.85 -18.99 8.14
CA GLY A 280 -6.35 -18.07 9.15
C GLY A 280 -5.77 -18.36 10.53
N GLY A 281 -6.13 -17.54 11.53
CA GLY A 281 -5.67 -17.66 12.90
C GLY A 281 -4.28 -17.07 13.17
N TYR A 282 -3.71 -17.40 14.35
CA TYR A 282 -2.46 -16.83 14.86
C TYR A 282 -1.48 -17.92 15.26
N ILE A 283 -0.27 -17.90 14.73
CA ILE A 283 0.89 -18.65 15.18
C ILE A 283 1.86 -17.62 15.78
N THR A 284 1.81 -17.43 17.08
CA THR A 284 2.40 -16.24 17.68
C THR A 284 3.12 -16.52 18.99
N ASN A 285 4.13 -15.74 19.30
CA ASN A 285 4.90 -15.81 20.55
C ASN A 285 5.46 -17.21 20.87
N ASN A 286 5.62 -18.09 19.87
CA ASN A 286 6.28 -19.37 20.08
C ASN A 286 7.79 -19.18 20.06
N ARG A 287 8.53 -20.15 20.62
CA ARG A 287 9.94 -19.99 20.88
C ARG A 287 10.77 -21.24 20.58
N VAL A 288 11.91 -21.01 19.92
CA VAL A 288 13.06 -21.96 19.91
C VAL A 288 14.13 -21.42 20.85
N ALA A 289 14.45 -22.20 21.87
CA ALA A 289 15.12 -21.66 23.05
C ALA A 289 16.65 -21.78 23.03
N LYS A 290 17.23 -22.75 22.32
CA LYS A 290 18.66 -23.04 22.33
C LYS A 290 19.36 -22.66 21.04
N PHE A 291 20.61 -22.22 21.16
CA PHE A 291 21.54 -22.05 20.03
C PHE A 291 22.46 -23.29 19.93
N CYS A 292 22.44 -23.96 18.76
CA CYS A 292 23.22 -25.17 18.52
C CYS A 292 24.61 -24.90 17.90
N GLY A 293 24.91 -23.64 17.62
CA GLY A 293 26.16 -23.24 16.95
C GLY A 293 26.07 -23.34 15.41
N ASN A 294 27.05 -22.73 14.74
CA ASN A 294 27.09 -22.65 13.26
C ASN A 294 27.34 -24.03 12.61
N LYS A 295 26.33 -24.87 12.54
CA LYS A 295 26.44 -26.23 11.97
C LYS A 295 25.88 -26.31 10.54
N GLY A 296 25.73 -25.18 9.83
CA GLY A 296 25.16 -25.15 8.49
C GLY A 296 23.68 -25.52 8.50
N ASP A 297 23.18 -26.13 7.44
CA ASP A 297 21.78 -26.51 7.28
C ASP A 297 21.26 -27.59 8.25
N GLY A 298 22.12 -28.13 9.11
CA GLY A 298 21.70 -28.97 10.23
C GLY A 298 21.19 -28.17 11.41
N CYS A 299 21.15 -26.84 11.35
CA CYS A 299 20.70 -25.98 12.41
C CYS A 299 19.17 -26.05 12.59
N HIS A 300 18.75 -25.61 13.71
CA HIS A 300 17.39 -25.71 14.23
C HIS A 300 16.71 -24.34 14.16
N GLY A 301 15.41 -24.27 14.24
CA GLY A 301 14.72 -22.99 14.15
C GLY A 301 13.21 -23.12 13.91
N GLY A 302 12.63 -22.08 13.30
CA GLY A 302 11.22 -22.04 13.00
C GLY A 302 10.36 -21.92 14.25
N ALA A 303 10.58 -20.88 15.03
CA ALA A 303 9.86 -20.74 16.30
C ALA A 303 8.33 -20.73 16.10
N GLY A 304 7.84 -20.06 15.05
CA GLY A 304 6.44 -20.16 14.64
C GLY A 304 6.13 -21.50 13.97
N LEU A 305 6.76 -21.74 12.81
CA LEU A 305 6.58 -22.93 11.99
C LEU A 305 7.92 -23.43 11.44
N ALA A 306 8.23 -24.68 11.69
CA ALA A 306 9.36 -25.38 11.10
C ALA A 306 8.88 -26.50 10.16
N ALA A 307 9.64 -26.74 9.08
CA ALA A 307 9.36 -27.81 8.13
C ALA A 307 10.64 -28.39 7.56
N ASN A 308 10.70 -29.73 7.48
CA ASN A 308 11.83 -30.45 6.92
C ASN A 308 11.38 -31.78 6.25
N ASN A 309 12.33 -32.54 5.74
CA ASN A 309 12.13 -33.93 5.22
C ASN A 309 11.05 -34.00 4.11
N GLY A 310 11.08 -33.10 3.14
CA GLY A 310 10.09 -33.07 2.05
C GLY A 310 8.72 -32.55 2.46
N ALA A 311 8.66 -31.75 3.51
CA ALA A 311 7.40 -31.13 3.95
C ALA A 311 6.85 -30.12 2.94
N HIS A 312 5.54 -30.03 2.92
CA HIS A 312 4.79 -29.07 2.09
C HIS A 312 4.12 -28.03 2.97
N VAL A 313 4.46 -26.75 2.79
CA VAL A 313 3.89 -25.65 3.57
C VAL A 313 3.15 -24.68 2.65
N THR A 314 1.89 -24.43 2.94
CA THR A 314 1.07 -23.42 2.26
C THR A 314 0.53 -22.41 3.28
N ILE A 315 0.79 -21.13 3.04
CA ILE A 315 0.27 -20.02 3.83
C ILE A 315 -0.57 -19.14 2.89
N SER A 316 -1.87 -19.18 3.04
CA SER A 316 -2.80 -18.37 2.24
C SER A 316 -3.54 -17.30 3.05
N GLY A 317 -3.25 -17.22 4.36
CA GLY A 317 -3.82 -16.25 5.28
C GLY A 317 -3.29 -16.45 6.70
N GLY A 318 -3.92 -15.81 7.67
CA GLY A 318 -3.49 -15.84 9.07
C GLY A 318 -2.26 -14.98 9.36
N GLN A 319 -1.76 -15.09 10.60
CA GLN A 319 -0.65 -14.29 11.09
C GLN A 319 0.39 -15.17 11.79
N ILE A 320 1.67 -15.02 11.41
CA ILE A 320 2.83 -15.63 12.05
C ILE A 320 3.65 -14.49 12.65
N THR A 321 3.47 -14.21 13.94
CA THR A 321 3.89 -12.94 14.53
C THR A 321 4.52 -13.10 15.92
N GLY A 322 5.51 -12.24 16.22
CA GLY A 322 6.09 -12.17 17.56
C GLY A 322 6.82 -13.45 18.02
N ASN A 323 7.13 -14.37 17.11
CA ASN A 323 7.87 -15.59 17.45
C ASN A 323 9.36 -15.27 17.60
N TYR A 324 10.03 -16.00 18.49
CA TYR A 324 11.44 -15.78 18.81
C TYR A 324 12.25 -17.09 18.66
N SER A 325 13.20 -17.08 17.76
CA SER A 325 14.17 -18.17 17.61
C SER A 325 15.53 -17.72 18.11
N GLN A 326 16.14 -18.52 19.00
CA GLN A 326 17.56 -18.36 19.31
C GLN A 326 18.44 -18.71 18.10
N GLU A 327 17.87 -19.45 17.15
CA GLU A 327 18.44 -19.91 15.89
C GLU A 327 17.80 -19.20 14.70
N ALA A 328 17.77 -19.86 13.54
CA ALA A 328 17.21 -19.38 12.29
C ALA A 328 15.67 -19.39 12.25
N GLY A 329 15.08 -18.63 11.35
CA GLY A 329 13.65 -18.69 11.05
C GLY A 329 12.79 -18.37 12.26
N GLY A 330 12.78 -17.13 12.72
CA GLY A 330 11.90 -16.73 13.84
C GLY A 330 10.44 -17.02 13.54
N GLY A 331 9.96 -16.66 12.37
CA GLY A 331 8.60 -16.96 11.89
C GLY A 331 8.50 -18.34 11.26
N VAL A 332 9.16 -18.54 10.13
CA VAL A 332 9.08 -19.75 9.30
C VAL A 332 10.49 -20.26 8.96
N TYR A 333 10.68 -21.55 9.08
CA TYR A 333 11.91 -22.25 8.71
C TYR A 333 11.57 -23.48 7.88
N VAL A 334 12.10 -23.57 6.66
CA VAL A 334 11.91 -24.73 5.79
C VAL A 334 13.27 -25.21 5.29
N THR A 335 13.57 -26.50 5.40
CA THR A 335 14.78 -27.11 4.85
C THR A 335 14.50 -28.55 4.37
N ASP A 336 15.27 -29.04 3.42
CA ASP A 336 15.17 -30.41 2.94
C ASP A 336 16.54 -31.13 2.89
N LEU A 337 17.50 -30.59 3.61
CA LEU A 337 18.84 -31.19 3.70
C LEU A 337 18.77 -32.57 4.37
N GLY A 338 19.29 -33.59 3.71
CA GLY A 338 19.37 -34.96 4.23
C GLY A 338 18.62 -35.99 3.40
N ARG A 339 17.87 -35.62 2.39
CA ARG A 339 17.28 -36.54 1.41
C ARG A 339 18.18 -36.65 0.17
N ASN A 340 18.49 -37.86 -0.23
CA ASN A 340 19.37 -38.17 -1.36
C ASN A 340 18.89 -37.60 -2.71
N GLY A 341 19.21 -36.34 -2.99
CA GLY A 341 19.22 -35.79 -4.34
C GLY A 341 17.88 -35.33 -4.94
N SER A 342 16.78 -35.33 -4.20
CA SER A 342 15.48 -34.91 -4.71
C SER A 342 14.95 -33.67 -3.95
N ARG A 343 14.61 -32.58 -4.70
CA ARG A 343 13.88 -31.43 -4.16
C ARG A 343 12.42 -31.81 -3.90
N MET A 344 12.04 -31.92 -2.66
CA MET A 344 10.69 -32.34 -2.30
C MET A 344 9.97 -31.40 -1.35
N ALA A 345 10.73 -30.62 -0.56
CA ALA A 345 10.15 -29.59 0.30
C ALA A 345 9.82 -28.33 -0.47
N TRP A 346 8.66 -27.76 -0.21
CA TRP A 346 8.29 -26.50 -0.77
C TRP A 346 7.51 -25.63 0.22
N LEU A 347 7.62 -24.30 0.01
CA LEU A 347 6.91 -23.27 0.75
C LEU A 347 6.15 -22.41 -0.24
N ASN A 348 4.82 -22.34 -0.11
CA ASN A 348 3.98 -21.48 -0.94
C ASN A 348 3.22 -20.47 -0.06
N ILE A 349 3.44 -19.18 -0.29
CA ILE A 349 2.80 -18.10 0.46
C ILE A 349 1.97 -17.27 -0.51
N THR A 350 0.66 -17.31 -0.39
CA THR A 350 -0.29 -16.59 -1.26
C THR A 350 -1.14 -15.57 -0.52
N GLY A 351 -0.93 -15.39 0.78
CA GLY A 351 -1.63 -14.40 1.61
C GLY A 351 -1.16 -14.46 3.05
N GLY A 352 -1.53 -13.49 3.86
CA GLY A 352 -1.25 -13.45 5.30
C GLY A 352 -0.10 -12.51 5.70
N ILE A 353 0.21 -12.54 6.99
CA ILE A 353 1.19 -11.63 7.62
C ILE A 353 2.25 -12.44 8.36
N ILE A 354 3.52 -12.19 8.06
CA ILE A 354 4.69 -12.72 8.77
C ILE A 354 5.45 -11.52 9.34
N ALA A 355 5.22 -11.19 10.59
CA ALA A 355 5.69 -9.91 11.13
C ALA A 355 6.23 -10.00 12.57
N SER A 356 7.17 -9.10 12.88
CA SER A 356 7.78 -8.98 14.21
C SER A 356 8.32 -10.29 14.76
N ASN A 357 8.86 -11.15 13.90
CA ASN A 357 9.56 -12.36 14.32
C ASN A 357 11.05 -12.05 14.50
N VAL A 358 11.69 -12.75 15.41
CA VAL A 358 13.10 -12.56 15.78
C VAL A 358 13.91 -13.82 15.53
N SER A 359 15.02 -13.69 14.84
CA SER A 359 16.13 -14.65 14.78
C SER A 359 17.33 -14.02 15.46
N TYR A 360 17.79 -14.60 16.57
CA TYR A 360 18.74 -13.91 17.44
C TYR A 360 20.21 -14.18 17.10
N GLN A 361 20.57 -15.42 16.79
CA GLN A 361 21.96 -15.81 16.51
C GLN A 361 22.16 -16.48 15.15
N SER A 362 21.15 -16.52 14.30
CA SER A 362 21.23 -17.09 12.97
C SER A 362 20.32 -16.32 12.01
N GLU A 363 20.07 -16.80 10.81
CA GLU A 363 19.53 -16.07 9.69
C GLU A 363 18.01 -16.19 9.50
N GLY A 364 17.42 -15.24 8.74
CA GLY A 364 16.05 -15.29 8.24
C GLY A 364 14.99 -15.12 9.34
N ALA A 365 14.89 -13.92 9.93
CA ALA A 365 13.98 -13.71 11.05
C ALA A 365 12.51 -13.92 10.69
N GLY A 366 12.04 -13.41 9.55
CA GLY A 366 10.70 -13.69 9.05
C GLY A 366 10.62 -15.11 8.49
N ILE A 367 11.44 -15.40 7.48
CA ILE A 367 11.44 -16.67 6.74
C ILE A 367 12.88 -17.10 6.48
N ARG A 368 13.16 -18.37 6.70
CA ARG A 368 14.38 -19.02 6.21
C ARG A 368 14.04 -20.11 5.21
N VAL A 369 14.54 -19.96 3.99
CA VAL A 369 14.49 -20.95 2.92
C VAL A 369 15.80 -21.74 2.89
N GLY A 370 15.78 -22.97 3.32
CA GLY A 370 16.93 -23.86 3.41
C GLY A 370 17.34 -24.49 2.07
N GLN A 371 18.36 -25.34 2.12
CA GLN A 371 18.78 -26.12 0.97
C GLN A 371 17.69 -27.08 0.51
N MET A 372 17.67 -27.39 -0.77
CA MET A 372 16.73 -28.29 -1.44
C MET A 372 15.24 -27.87 -1.35
N VAL A 373 14.97 -26.59 -1.03
CA VAL A 373 13.63 -26.02 -0.90
C VAL A 373 13.34 -25.12 -2.09
N ASP A 374 12.12 -25.22 -2.61
CA ASP A 374 11.53 -24.25 -3.52
C ASP A 374 10.48 -23.45 -2.75
N ALA A 375 10.73 -22.14 -2.62
CA ALA A 375 9.82 -21.20 -1.97
C ALA A 375 9.22 -20.24 -3.00
N MET A 376 7.90 -20.06 -2.96
CA MET A 376 7.19 -19.11 -3.81
C MET A 376 6.35 -18.17 -2.93
N ILE A 377 6.52 -16.88 -3.15
CA ILE A 377 5.73 -15.84 -2.51
C ILE A 377 4.90 -15.13 -3.57
N ASN A 378 3.59 -15.28 -3.46
CA ASN A 378 2.59 -14.95 -4.45
C ASN A 378 2.81 -15.68 -5.79
N GLY A 379 1.91 -15.47 -6.71
CA GLY A 379 2.04 -15.89 -8.10
C GLY A 379 1.91 -14.68 -9.00
N PRO A 380 2.23 -14.83 -10.27
CA PRO A 380 1.88 -13.82 -11.25
C PRO A 380 0.35 -13.66 -11.31
N LYS A 381 -0.09 -12.50 -11.81
CA LYS A 381 -1.51 -12.25 -12.05
C LYS A 381 -2.10 -13.36 -12.93
N GLU A 382 -3.34 -13.74 -12.64
CA GLU A 382 -4.08 -14.63 -13.53
C GLU A 382 -4.31 -13.94 -14.89
N SER A 383 -4.56 -14.73 -15.93
CA SER A 383 -4.81 -14.23 -17.29
C SER A 383 -5.99 -13.24 -17.39
N ASN A 384 -6.90 -13.25 -16.42
CA ASN A 384 -8.02 -12.33 -16.30
C ASN A 384 -7.64 -11.01 -15.58
N GLY A 385 -6.38 -10.81 -15.18
CA GLY A 385 -5.90 -9.66 -14.44
C GLY A 385 -6.18 -9.68 -12.93
N THR A 386 -6.73 -10.78 -12.39
CA THR A 386 -6.98 -10.91 -10.94
C THR A 386 -5.66 -10.94 -10.19
N LYS A 387 -5.49 -10.04 -9.21
CA LYS A 387 -4.34 -9.99 -8.32
C LYS A 387 -4.51 -11.00 -7.18
N GLY A 388 -3.40 -11.64 -6.77
CA GLY A 388 -3.34 -12.48 -5.57
C GLY A 388 -3.66 -11.70 -4.30
N SER A 389 -3.88 -12.42 -3.20
CA SER A 389 -4.02 -11.82 -1.87
C SER A 389 -2.72 -11.14 -1.45
N LYS A 390 -2.82 -10.14 -0.57
CA LYS A 390 -1.63 -9.44 -0.08
C LYS A 390 -0.86 -10.29 0.92
N VAL A 391 0.44 -10.32 0.73
CA VAL A 391 1.42 -10.92 1.66
C VAL A 391 2.24 -9.81 2.29
N TYR A 392 2.33 -9.80 3.61
CA TYR A 392 3.16 -8.87 4.37
C TYR A 392 4.27 -9.64 5.10
N ILE A 393 5.53 -9.30 4.81
CA ILE A 393 6.72 -9.79 5.51
C ILE A 393 7.40 -8.54 6.08
N THR A 394 7.05 -8.22 7.33
CA THR A 394 7.30 -6.88 7.85
C THR A 394 7.84 -6.89 9.27
N ASN A 395 8.66 -5.88 9.59
CA ASN A 395 9.16 -5.65 10.96
C ASN A 395 9.82 -6.87 11.60
N ASN A 396 10.37 -7.81 10.81
CA ASN A 396 11.13 -8.96 11.33
C ASN A 396 12.58 -8.54 11.61
N HIS A 397 13.22 -9.13 12.62
CA HIS A 397 14.51 -8.70 13.15
C HIS A 397 15.52 -9.85 13.19
N CYS A 398 16.48 -9.85 12.28
CA CYS A 398 17.65 -10.72 12.33
C CYS A 398 18.77 -10.05 13.12
N MET A 399 19.10 -10.59 14.29
CA MET A 399 20.13 -10.06 15.19
C MET A 399 21.44 -10.82 15.11
N SER A 400 21.59 -11.68 14.13
CA SER A 400 22.79 -12.48 13.93
C SER A 400 24.00 -11.58 13.68
N ARG A 401 25.10 -11.88 14.39
CA ARG A 401 26.41 -11.22 14.22
C ARG A 401 27.36 -12.02 13.33
N PHE A 402 26.87 -13.03 12.65
CA PHE A 402 27.59 -13.81 11.65
C PHE A 402 27.26 -13.29 10.26
N ASP A 403 28.04 -13.61 9.25
CA ASP A 403 27.94 -13.22 7.83
C ASP A 403 26.58 -13.46 7.15
N TRP A 404 25.56 -13.66 7.95
CA TRP A 404 24.24 -14.07 7.50
C TRP A 404 23.26 -13.02 7.97
N GLY A 405 22.25 -12.81 7.23
CA GLY A 405 21.31 -11.77 7.52
C GLY A 405 19.89 -12.22 7.19
N GLY A 406 19.19 -11.38 6.45
CA GLY A 406 17.83 -11.64 6.06
C GLY A 406 16.84 -11.30 7.18
N GLY A 407 16.64 -10.01 7.43
CA GLY A 407 15.63 -9.58 8.39
C GLY A 407 14.26 -10.10 8.01
N GLY A 408 13.83 -9.86 6.77
CA GLY A 408 12.60 -10.45 6.23
C GLY A 408 12.78 -11.91 5.83
N ILE A 409 13.70 -12.18 4.90
CA ILE A 409 13.89 -13.51 4.29
C ILE A 409 15.38 -13.82 4.15
N PHE A 410 15.75 -15.06 4.43
CA PHE A 410 17.06 -15.62 4.09
C PHE A 410 16.91 -16.82 3.18
N VAL A 411 17.79 -16.94 2.17
CA VAL A 411 17.85 -18.08 1.25
C VAL A 411 19.21 -18.75 1.33
N GLN A 412 19.23 -20.03 1.69
CA GLN A 412 20.46 -20.80 1.89
C GLN A 412 21.10 -21.23 0.58
N GLY A 413 22.39 -20.98 0.45
CA GLY A 413 23.23 -21.48 -0.66
C GLY A 413 23.83 -22.86 -0.37
N ASP A 414 24.52 -23.41 -1.36
CA ASP A 414 25.41 -24.53 -1.23
C ASP A 414 26.66 -24.31 -2.09
N THR A 415 27.78 -24.02 -1.44
CA THR A 415 29.06 -23.76 -2.15
C THR A 415 29.70 -25.01 -2.77
N LYS A 416 29.27 -26.20 -2.33
CA LYS A 416 29.80 -27.47 -2.85
C LYS A 416 28.94 -28.01 -4.00
N THR A 417 27.63 -27.85 -3.91
CA THR A 417 26.68 -28.43 -4.87
C THR A 417 25.61 -27.38 -5.19
N ALA A 418 25.86 -26.55 -6.18
CA ALA A 418 24.98 -25.43 -6.53
C ALA A 418 23.50 -25.85 -6.80
N SER A 419 23.24 -27.08 -7.20
CA SER A 419 21.90 -27.63 -7.38
C SER A 419 21.14 -27.81 -6.07
N ASN A 420 21.83 -27.86 -4.92
CA ASN A 420 21.20 -28.01 -3.61
C ASN A 420 20.76 -26.66 -3.01
N ALA A 421 21.25 -25.56 -3.54
CA ALA A 421 20.89 -24.23 -3.04
C ALA A 421 19.35 -24.04 -2.98
N GLY A 422 18.86 -23.35 -1.96
CA GLY A 422 17.47 -22.92 -1.87
C GLY A 422 17.10 -22.03 -3.05
N ARG A 423 15.84 -22.05 -3.46
CA ARG A 423 15.31 -21.20 -4.53
C ARG A 423 14.12 -20.42 -4.01
N LEU A 424 14.17 -19.11 -4.15
CA LEU A 424 13.08 -18.20 -3.77
C LEU A 424 12.55 -17.46 -5.00
N PHE A 425 11.26 -17.57 -5.22
CA PHE A 425 10.52 -16.85 -6.25
C PHE A 425 9.59 -15.86 -5.57
N VAL A 426 9.72 -14.57 -5.87
CA VAL A 426 8.87 -13.50 -5.34
C VAL A 426 8.27 -12.70 -6.47
N TYR A 427 6.98 -12.55 -6.46
CA TYR A 427 6.24 -11.86 -7.51
C TYR A 427 5.56 -10.60 -6.99
N ASN A 428 5.42 -9.59 -7.85
CA ASN A 428 4.70 -8.33 -7.58
C ASN A 428 5.10 -7.72 -6.22
N SER A 429 6.41 -7.55 -5.99
CA SER A 429 6.93 -7.19 -4.68
C SER A 429 7.32 -5.72 -4.55
N TYR A 430 7.02 -5.19 -3.37
CA TYR A 430 7.40 -3.86 -2.88
C TYR A 430 8.41 -4.06 -1.74
N ILE A 431 9.70 -3.78 -2.01
CA ILE A 431 10.81 -3.96 -1.06
C ILE A 431 11.36 -2.58 -0.68
N SER A 432 10.95 -2.07 0.46
CA SER A 432 11.27 -0.70 0.87
C SER A 432 11.30 -0.54 2.39
N SER A 433 12.00 0.48 2.85
CA SER A 433 12.08 0.81 4.29
C SER A 433 12.66 -0.30 5.16
N ASN A 434 13.43 -1.23 4.57
CA ASN A 434 14.19 -2.21 5.32
C ASN A 434 15.57 -1.63 5.68
N THR A 435 16.18 -2.15 6.72
CA THR A 435 17.47 -1.65 7.23
C THR A 435 18.44 -2.80 7.42
N ALA A 436 19.65 -2.65 6.89
CA ALA A 436 20.77 -3.55 7.17
C ALA A 436 21.86 -2.80 7.94
N GLY A 437 22.44 -3.45 8.95
CA GLY A 437 23.64 -2.96 9.61
C GLY A 437 24.89 -3.07 8.73
N GLY A 438 24.90 -4.00 7.78
CA GLY A 438 25.89 -4.18 6.73
C GLY A 438 25.41 -3.62 5.37
N TYR A 439 25.28 -4.47 4.35
CA TYR A 439 24.94 -4.09 2.98
C TYR A 439 23.56 -4.55 2.56
N GLY A 440 22.99 -3.86 1.57
CA GLY A 440 21.74 -4.25 0.95
C GLY A 440 20.57 -4.19 1.91
N GLY A 441 20.23 -3.01 2.40
CA GLY A 441 19.07 -2.83 3.27
C GLY A 441 17.81 -3.44 2.66
N GLY A 442 17.63 -3.32 1.34
CA GLY A 442 16.57 -4.01 0.60
C GLY A 442 16.93 -5.47 0.34
N VAL A 443 17.94 -5.71 -0.48
CA VAL A 443 18.35 -7.04 -0.94
C VAL A 443 19.86 -7.15 -0.93
N ALA A 444 20.40 -8.18 -0.31
CA ALA A 444 21.81 -8.56 -0.39
C ALA A 444 21.94 -9.97 -0.96
N VAL A 445 22.93 -10.17 -1.83
CA VAL A 445 23.19 -11.44 -2.50
C VAL A 445 24.65 -11.83 -2.34
N CYS A 446 24.88 -13.01 -1.76
CA CYS A 446 26.19 -13.62 -1.69
C CYS A 446 26.58 -14.25 -3.05
N PRO A 447 27.88 -14.37 -3.35
CA PRO A 447 28.36 -14.92 -4.63
C PRO A 447 28.02 -16.38 -4.90
N SER A 448 27.43 -17.11 -3.97
CA SER A 448 27.10 -18.52 -4.14
C SER A 448 25.81 -18.80 -4.92
N GLY A 449 25.01 -17.80 -5.25
CA GLY A 449 23.71 -17.95 -5.89
C GLY A 449 23.51 -17.13 -7.17
N LYS A 450 22.42 -17.41 -7.87
CA LYS A 450 21.96 -16.64 -9.05
C LYS A 450 20.86 -15.69 -8.63
N THR A 451 20.87 -14.46 -9.16
CA THR A 451 19.80 -13.48 -8.88
C THR A 451 19.24 -12.92 -10.18
N LEU A 452 17.94 -12.93 -10.28
CA LEU A 452 17.18 -12.31 -11.38
C LEU A 452 16.21 -11.28 -10.80
N VAL A 453 16.27 -10.07 -11.32
CA VAL A 453 15.32 -8.98 -10.98
C VAL A 453 14.70 -8.50 -12.28
N THR A 454 13.37 -8.59 -12.39
CA THR A 454 12.63 -8.22 -13.59
C THR A 454 11.50 -7.23 -13.24
N ASN A 455 10.97 -6.54 -14.27
CA ASN A 455 9.78 -5.71 -14.14
C ASN A 455 8.47 -6.46 -14.40
N THR A 456 8.53 -7.57 -15.16
CA THR A 456 7.32 -8.38 -15.45
C THR A 456 6.91 -9.18 -14.22
N GLU A 457 5.72 -8.93 -13.68
CA GLU A 457 5.29 -9.47 -12.38
C GLU A 457 6.38 -9.25 -11.30
N GLY A 458 7.12 -8.16 -11.45
CA GLY A 458 8.46 -7.96 -10.94
C GLY A 458 8.50 -7.36 -9.55
N THR A 459 9.54 -6.57 -9.33
CA THR A 459 9.82 -5.99 -8.02
C THR A 459 10.15 -4.51 -8.12
N ALA A 460 9.86 -3.78 -7.04
CA ALA A 460 10.41 -2.45 -6.82
C ALA A 460 11.25 -2.46 -5.54
N ILE A 461 12.53 -2.09 -5.65
CA ILE A 461 13.49 -2.04 -4.56
C ILE A 461 13.97 -0.60 -4.44
N PHE A 462 13.56 0.11 -3.39
CA PHE A 462 13.93 1.51 -3.18
C PHE A 462 13.69 1.96 -1.73
N GLY A 463 14.36 3.04 -1.32
CA GLY A 463 14.14 3.67 -0.01
C GLY A 463 14.50 2.77 1.17
N ASN A 464 15.43 1.84 0.99
CA ASN A 464 16.01 1.06 2.06
C ASN A 464 17.26 1.75 2.61
N THR A 465 17.76 1.32 3.77
CA THR A 465 18.94 1.90 4.41
C THR A 465 20.00 0.86 4.73
N ASP A 466 21.25 1.24 4.65
CA ASP A 466 22.40 0.43 5.02
C ASP A 466 23.30 1.12 6.06
N ALA A 467 24.43 0.51 6.39
CA ALA A 467 25.38 0.98 7.39
C ALA A 467 25.81 2.45 7.19
N LYS A 468 25.91 2.91 5.97
CA LYS A 468 26.33 4.28 5.66
C LYS A 468 25.24 5.28 6.01
N ASP A 469 23.98 4.95 5.69
CA ASP A 469 22.83 5.80 5.98
C ASP A 469 22.52 5.83 7.48
N ALA A 470 22.89 4.79 8.22
CA ALA A 470 22.76 4.74 9.67
C ALA A 470 23.78 5.62 10.45
N GLY A 471 24.68 6.30 9.79
CA GLY A 471 25.39 7.49 10.29
C GLY A 471 26.57 7.29 11.22
N SER A 472 26.91 6.12 11.74
CA SER A 472 28.11 5.95 12.57
C SER A 472 28.53 4.47 12.69
N TYR A 473 29.29 4.02 11.73
CA TYR A 473 29.98 2.75 11.83
C TYR A 473 31.37 2.89 12.46
N ASP A 474 31.64 2.17 13.54
CA ASP A 474 32.97 1.99 14.08
C ASP A 474 33.33 0.50 14.04
N PRO A 475 34.21 0.07 13.12
CA PRO A 475 34.59 -1.33 12.97
C PRO A 475 35.29 -1.91 14.20
N LYS A 476 35.74 -1.08 15.15
CA LYS A 476 36.46 -1.51 16.34
C LYS A 476 35.56 -1.74 17.56
N ASN A 477 34.33 -1.27 17.53
CA ASN A 477 33.40 -1.39 18.66
C ASN A 477 32.16 -2.20 18.26
N ASN A 478 32.23 -3.49 18.42
CA ASN A 478 31.17 -4.48 18.16
C ASN A 478 29.91 -4.32 19.03
N ASN A 479 29.57 -3.13 19.48
CA ASN A 479 28.45 -2.84 20.37
C ASN A 479 27.21 -2.37 19.60
N GLY A 480 26.66 -3.21 18.73
CA GLY A 480 25.40 -2.91 18.07
C GLY A 480 25.50 -1.94 16.90
N SER A 481 26.68 -1.64 16.43
CA SER A 481 26.93 -0.84 15.23
C SER A 481 26.89 -1.70 13.99
N PRO A 482 26.48 -1.15 12.83
CA PRO A 482 26.39 -1.86 11.56
C PRO A 482 27.72 -2.47 11.14
N HIS A 483 27.70 -3.69 10.58
CA HIS A 483 28.88 -4.39 10.06
C HIS A 483 29.05 -4.14 8.56
N LEU A 484 30.27 -3.78 8.15
CA LEU A 484 30.66 -3.67 6.74
C LEU A 484 31.24 -4.96 6.17
N SER A 485 31.69 -5.89 7.03
CA SER A 485 32.16 -7.21 6.60
C SER A 485 31.34 -8.30 7.25
N GLY A 486 31.01 -9.30 6.50
CA GLY A 486 30.45 -10.51 7.05
C GLY A 486 31.42 -11.18 8.01
N GLY A 487 31.00 -11.42 9.29
CA GLY A 487 31.53 -12.41 10.17
C GLY A 487 32.92 -12.30 10.70
N GLY A 488 33.35 -11.15 11.02
CA GLY A 488 34.47 -10.98 11.97
C GLY A 488 35.88 -11.22 11.44
N ASP A 489 36.09 -11.33 10.14
CA ASP A 489 37.39 -11.18 9.53
C ASP A 489 37.49 -9.81 8.87
N ASP A 490 38.21 -8.87 9.47
CA ASP A 490 38.49 -7.51 9.01
C ASP A 490 39.13 -7.44 7.58
N LYS A 491 39.26 -8.58 6.92
CA LYS A 491 39.92 -8.72 5.62
C LYS A 491 38.98 -8.63 4.41
N ASP A 492 37.67 -8.58 4.63
CA ASP A 492 36.69 -8.48 3.56
C ASP A 492 36.43 -7.03 3.10
N GLU A 493 37.06 -6.06 3.76
CA GLU A 493 37.06 -4.65 3.35
C GLU A 493 37.54 -4.43 1.90
N ASP A 494 38.42 -5.29 1.38
CA ASP A 494 38.95 -5.24 0.02
C ASP A 494 37.95 -5.67 -1.06
N LYS A 495 36.80 -6.21 -0.68
CA LYS A 495 35.81 -6.78 -1.61
C LYS A 495 34.69 -5.80 -1.98
N VAL A 496 34.55 -4.70 -1.25
CA VAL A 496 33.57 -3.67 -1.52
C VAL A 496 34.19 -2.55 -2.31
N ALA A 497 33.52 -2.11 -3.34
CA ALA A 497 33.97 -0.95 -4.12
C ALA A 497 33.76 0.33 -3.31
N TYR A 498 34.76 0.74 -2.55
CA TYR A 498 34.84 2.08 -1.97
C TYR A 498 35.76 2.97 -2.78
N ASP A 499 35.53 4.26 -2.70
CA ASP A 499 36.17 5.23 -3.57
C ASP A 499 37.51 5.72 -3.12
N SER A 500 37.71 5.78 -1.83
CA SER A 500 38.91 6.36 -1.24
C SER A 500 39.04 5.97 0.22
N VAL A 501 40.22 6.19 0.73
CA VAL A 501 40.53 6.11 2.16
C VAL A 501 40.73 7.54 2.62
N ASP A 502 40.11 7.97 3.71
CA ASP A 502 40.29 9.30 4.27
C ASP A 502 41.69 9.46 4.93
N GLU A 503 41.99 10.64 5.39
CA GLU A 503 43.28 10.97 6.04
C GLU A 503 43.56 10.17 7.33
N ASN A 504 42.56 9.49 7.88
CA ASN A 504 42.68 8.62 9.04
C ASN A 504 42.69 7.13 8.69
N GLY A 505 42.79 6.78 7.40
CA GLY A 505 42.76 5.41 6.94
C GLY A 505 41.36 4.79 6.93
N LYS A 506 40.28 5.58 7.06
CA LYS A 506 38.91 5.10 7.04
C LYS A 506 38.37 5.06 5.59
N HIS A 507 37.72 3.96 5.24
CA HIS A 507 37.09 3.82 3.93
C HIS A 507 35.93 4.81 3.74
N VAL A 508 35.92 5.51 2.62
CA VAL A 508 34.88 6.46 2.26
C VAL A 508 34.12 5.90 1.06
N PHE A 509 32.85 5.61 1.26
CA PHE A 509 31.95 5.08 0.24
C PHE A 509 31.28 6.23 -0.52
N ARG A 510 31.15 6.12 -1.84
CA ARG A 510 30.35 7.07 -2.62
C ARG A 510 28.88 6.86 -2.37
N ASN A 511 28.21 7.92 -1.94
CA ASN A 511 26.77 8.07 -2.00
C ASN A 511 25.95 6.79 -1.74
N SER A 512 25.97 6.24 -0.52
CA SER A 512 25.13 5.09 -0.12
C SER A 512 24.92 4.07 -1.27
N GLY A 513 26.03 3.66 -1.92
CA GLY A 513 25.97 2.91 -3.16
C GLY A 513 25.39 1.52 -3.08
N HIS A 514 24.86 1.08 -1.93
CA HIS A 514 24.41 -0.30 -1.73
C HIS A 514 23.20 -0.46 -0.79
N ALA A 515 22.49 0.63 -0.50
CA ALA A 515 21.35 0.58 0.40
C ALA A 515 20.19 -0.29 -0.09
N ASP A 516 19.88 -0.23 -1.39
CA ASP A 516 18.75 -0.96 -1.93
C ASP A 516 19.13 -2.36 -2.43
N PHE A 517 20.26 -2.50 -3.09
CA PHE A 517 20.70 -3.79 -3.62
C PHE A 517 22.22 -3.93 -3.52
N PHE A 518 22.67 -5.10 -3.05
CA PHE A 518 24.07 -5.44 -2.95
C PHE A 518 24.34 -6.85 -3.47
N LEU A 519 25.34 -6.99 -4.34
CA LEU A 519 25.81 -8.23 -4.90
C LEU A 519 27.30 -8.40 -4.56
N ALA A 520 27.63 -9.33 -3.67
CA ALA A 520 28.99 -9.60 -3.26
C ALA A 520 29.78 -10.37 -4.34
N ALA A 521 31.04 -10.00 -4.54
CA ALA A 521 31.97 -10.72 -5.41
C ALA A 521 32.90 -11.57 -4.60
N GLU A 522 32.88 -12.88 -4.80
CA GLU A 522 33.85 -13.82 -4.24
C GLU A 522 34.33 -14.86 -5.22
N GLY A 523 35.51 -15.44 -4.93
CA GLY A 523 36.26 -16.22 -5.87
C GLY A 523 35.76 -17.62 -6.23
N HIS A 524 34.62 -18.09 -5.75
CA HIS A 524 34.20 -19.48 -5.93
C HIS A 524 33.05 -19.69 -6.91
N ILE A 525 32.06 -18.78 -6.95
CA ILE A 525 30.93 -18.88 -7.87
C ILE A 525 30.65 -17.49 -8.39
N THR A 526 30.51 -17.33 -9.71
CA THR A 526 30.16 -16.02 -10.28
C THR A 526 28.67 -15.77 -10.09
N PRO A 527 28.28 -14.82 -9.27
CA PRO A 527 26.87 -14.46 -9.15
C PRO A 527 26.38 -13.83 -10.47
N VAL A 528 25.20 -14.21 -10.87
CA VAL A 528 24.54 -13.61 -12.04
C VAL A 528 23.38 -12.78 -11.54
N ALA A 529 23.41 -11.49 -11.85
CA ALA A 529 22.27 -10.60 -11.62
C ALA A 529 21.81 -10.01 -12.96
N VAL A 530 20.53 -10.09 -13.22
CA VAL A 530 19.87 -9.32 -14.28
C VAL A 530 18.92 -8.35 -13.59
N VAL A 531 19.17 -7.05 -13.77
CA VAL A 531 18.33 -5.98 -13.22
C VAL A 531 17.81 -5.17 -14.38
N THR A 532 16.52 -5.06 -14.53
CA THR A 532 15.88 -4.28 -15.61
C THR A 532 15.85 -2.79 -15.28
N GLY A 533 15.75 -1.93 -16.29
CA GLY A 533 15.63 -0.48 -16.13
C GLY A 533 14.29 0.02 -15.63
N LYS A 534 13.32 -0.88 -15.45
CA LYS A 534 12.00 -0.60 -14.94
C LYS A 534 11.75 -1.38 -13.64
N MET A 535 10.99 -0.78 -12.71
CA MET A 535 10.47 -1.45 -11.53
C MET A 535 8.99 -1.80 -11.71
N LEU A 536 8.46 -2.59 -10.81
CA LEU A 536 7.02 -2.83 -10.69
C LEU A 536 6.27 -1.48 -10.70
N GLY A 537 5.17 -1.41 -11.43
CA GLY A 537 4.44 -0.14 -11.66
C GLY A 537 5.01 0.68 -12.82
N ASP A 538 5.87 0.09 -13.64
CA ASP A 538 6.50 0.68 -14.84
C ASP A 538 7.35 1.92 -14.57
N ILE A 539 7.89 2.03 -13.35
CA ILE A 539 8.72 3.17 -12.92
C ILE A 539 10.15 2.98 -13.37
N ASP A 540 10.79 4.05 -13.83
CA ASP A 540 12.21 4.03 -14.16
C ASP A 540 13.07 3.74 -12.93
N ALA A 541 13.75 2.60 -12.97
CA ALA A 541 14.70 2.20 -11.95
C ALA A 541 16.06 2.83 -12.26
N LYS A 542 16.25 4.06 -11.79
CA LYS A 542 17.56 4.71 -11.87
C LYS A 542 18.35 4.34 -10.62
N TYR A 543 19.30 3.44 -10.76
CA TYR A 543 20.22 3.11 -9.69
C TYR A 543 21.52 3.88 -9.83
N SER A 544 22.02 4.41 -8.71
CA SER A 544 23.38 4.94 -8.56
C SER A 544 24.18 4.04 -7.63
N GLY A 545 25.49 4.06 -7.71
CA GLY A 545 26.37 3.27 -6.85
C GLY A 545 27.70 2.94 -7.48
N SER A 546 28.20 1.73 -7.23
CA SER A 546 29.51 1.27 -7.75
C SER A 546 29.56 1.19 -9.28
N ILE A 547 28.40 1.08 -9.94
CA ILE A 547 28.25 1.16 -11.38
C ILE A 547 27.08 2.10 -11.67
N GLU A 548 27.32 3.12 -12.48
CA GLU A 548 26.30 4.01 -12.97
C GLU A 548 25.49 3.27 -14.04
N LEU A 549 24.23 2.92 -13.69
CA LEU A 549 23.33 2.19 -14.55
C LEU A 549 22.28 3.13 -15.10
N THR A 550 22.32 3.34 -16.37
CA THR A 550 21.31 4.14 -17.03
C THR A 550 20.02 3.40 -17.28
N ASN A 551 20.05 2.08 -17.58
CA ASN A 551 18.84 1.34 -17.90
C ASN A 551 18.85 -0.15 -17.55
N ARG A 552 19.99 -0.82 -17.39
CA ARG A 552 20.08 -2.26 -17.16
C ARG A 552 21.47 -2.70 -16.75
N ILE A 553 21.58 -3.65 -15.80
CA ILE A 553 22.75 -4.56 -15.73
C ILE A 553 22.32 -5.94 -16.23
N ALA A 554 23.01 -6.44 -17.25
CA ALA A 554 23.07 -7.85 -17.52
C ALA A 554 24.51 -8.31 -17.29
N ILE A 555 24.71 -9.18 -16.31
CA ILE A 555 26.01 -9.83 -16.11
C ILE A 555 25.96 -11.16 -16.85
N PRO A 556 26.78 -11.37 -17.90
CA PRO A 556 26.70 -12.58 -18.69
C PRO A 556 26.95 -13.84 -17.84
N ALA A 557 26.13 -14.84 -18.03
CA ALA A 557 26.20 -16.11 -17.30
C ALA A 557 27.29 -17.07 -17.73
N ASN A 558 28.01 -16.78 -18.79
CA ASN A 558 28.92 -17.76 -19.44
C ASN A 558 30.35 -17.78 -18.88
N GLY A 559 30.53 -17.38 -17.62
CA GLY A 559 31.84 -17.51 -16.93
C GLY A 559 32.94 -16.54 -17.37
N ALA A 560 32.70 -15.72 -18.39
CA ALA A 560 33.69 -14.78 -18.90
C ALA A 560 33.75 -13.46 -18.13
N ALA A 561 32.71 -13.14 -17.34
CA ALA A 561 32.68 -11.98 -16.49
C ALA A 561 32.51 -12.42 -15.04
N GLN A 562 33.61 -12.82 -14.42
CA GLN A 562 33.66 -12.77 -12.96
C GLN A 562 33.38 -11.33 -12.53
N VAL A 563 32.39 -11.12 -11.67
CA VAL A 563 32.27 -9.86 -10.98
C VAL A 563 33.52 -9.73 -10.11
N LYS A 564 34.46 -8.95 -10.59
CA LYS A 564 35.74 -8.77 -9.89
C LYS A 564 35.60 -7.94 -8.64
N ASN A 565 34.53 -7.10 -8.58
CA ASN A 565 34.23 -6.23 -7.46
C ASN A 565 32.75 -6.37 -7.11
N SER A 566 32.44 -6.25 -5.85
CA SER A 566 31.05 -6.19 -5.40
C SER A 566 30.31 -5.02 -6.03
N ILE A 567 29.02 -5.23 -6.31
CA ILE A 567 28.15 -4.23 -6.93
C ILE A 567 27.11 -3.81 -5.88
N GLY A 568 27.12 -2.54 -5.53
CA GLY A 568 26.09 -1.96 -4.67
C GLY A 568 25.27 -0.92 -5.41
N LEU A 569 23.97 -0.89 -5.20
CA LEU A 569 23.04 -0.02 -5.88
C LEU A 569 22.09 0.66 -4.91
N THR A 570 21.87 1.96 -5.12
CA THR A 570 20.84 2.77 -4.45
C THR A 570 19.92 3.35 -5.51
N SER A 571 18.63 3.19 -5.32
CA SER A 571 17.62 3.72 -6.24
C SER A 571 17.49 5.23 -6.11
N GLY A 572 17.35 5.91 -7.24
CA GLY A 572 17.03 7.35 -7.32
C GLY A 572 15.53 7.65 -7.30
N VAL A 573 14.67 6.70 -6.93
CA VAL A 573 13.23 6.93 -6.81
C VAL A 573 12.95 7.92 -5.69
N ASP A 574 12.23 8.99 -6.00
CA ASP A 574 11.78 9.95 -4.99
C ASP A 574 10.68 9.35 -4.13
N THR A 575 11.04 9.00 -2.89
CA THR A 575 10.09 8.41 -1.93
C THR A 575 9.03 9.38 -1.43
N THR A 576 9.12 10.67 -1.78
CA THR A 576 8.12 11.70 -1.44
C THR A 576 7.09 11.90 -2.55
N ASP A 577 7.37 11.45 -3.78
CA ASP A 577 6.43 11.48 -4.90
C ASP A 577 5.35 10.42 -4.73
N LYS A 578 4.18 10.87 -4.30
CA LYS A 578 3.02 10.02 -4.08
C LYS A 578 2.54 9.31 -5.33
N THR A 579 2.63 9.92 -6.50
CA THR A 579 2.15 9.34 -7.76
C THR A 579 2.96 8.10 -8.09
N THR A 580 4.27 8.22 -8.04
CA THR A 580 5.22 7.12 -8.24
C THR A 580 5.03 6.01 -7.21
N ILE A 581 4.98 6.37 -5.93
CA ILE A 581 4.82 5.38 -4.85
C ILE A 581 3.47 4.67 -4.92
N ASP A 582 2.39 5.38 -5.24
CA ASP A 582 1.06 4.79 -5.37
C ASP A 582 0.96 3.86 -6.59
N ALA A 583 1.63 4.16 -7.70
CA ALA A 583 1.69 3.27 -8.85
C ALA A 583 2.29 1.90 -8.48
N VAL A 584 3.45 1.89 -7.81
CA VAL A 584 4.07 0.64 -7.32
C VAL A 584 3.17 -0.07 -6.32
N ARG A 585 2.66 0.66 -5.34
CA ARG A 585 1.84 0.09 -4.26
C ARG A 585 0.56 -0.57 -4.79
N ASN A 586 -0.05 0.01 -5.82
CA ASN A 586 -1.28 -0.51 -6.42
C ASN A 586 -1.04 -1.80 -7.22
N GLU A 587 0.16 -1.96 -7.78
CA GLU A 587 0.55 -3.18 -8.48
C GLU A 587 1.05 -4.28 -7.53
N ALA A 588 1.62 -3.91 -6.39
CA ALA A 588 2.21 -4.85 -5.44
C ALA A 588 1.17 -5.72 -4.72
N THR A 589 1.48 -7.00 -4.62
CA THR A 589 0.77 -7.97 -3.77
C THR A 589 1.66 -8.54 -2.67
N THR A 590 2.98 -8.36 -2.76
CA THR A 590 3.95 -8.77 -1.74
C THR A 590 4.66 -7.54 -1.17
N PHE A 591 4.58 -7.35 0.14
CA PHE A 591 5.21 -6.24 0.85
C PHE A 591 6.30 -6.77 1.79
N ILE A 592 7.55 -6.39 1.52
CA ILE A 592 8.72 -6.73 2.34
C ILE A 592 9.26 -5.40 2.88
N THR A 593 8.80 -4.99 4.07
CA THR A 593 9.04 -3.64 4.56
C THR A 593 9.31 -3.59 6.07
N GLY A 594 10.14 -2.64 6.50
CA GLY A 594 10.41 -2.41 7.91
C GLY A 594 11.24 -3.52 8.58
N ASN A 595 11.76 -4.48 7.82
CA ASN A 595 12.59 -5.54 8.37
C ASN A 595 14.00 -5.01 8.68
N TYR A 596 14.62 -5.60 9.67
CA TYR A 596 15.96 -5.25 10.12
C TYR A 596 16.89 -6.47 10.12
N SER A 597 18.08 -6.30 9.59
CA SER A 597 19.19 -7.22 9.78
C SER A 597 20.35 -6.52 10.46
N TRP A 598 20.93 -7.13 11.48
CA TRP A 598 22.12 -6.60 12.11
C TRP A 598 23.31 -6.57 11.14
N ASP A 599 23.37 -7.52 10.21
CA ASP A 599 24.35 -7.61 9.15
C ASP A 599 23.69 -7.33 7.77
N HIS A 600 23.72 -8.22 6.79
CA HIS A 600 23.29 -7.98 5.43
C HIS A 600 21.80 -8.29 5.17
N GLY A 601 21.21 -7.67 4.13
CA GLY A 601 19.89 -8.01 3.63
C GLY A 601 18.76 -7.72 4.61
N GLY A 602 18.48 -6.46 4.90
CA GLY A 602 17.37 -6.10 5.79
C GLY A 602 16.05 -6.69 5.33
N GLY A 603 15.71 -6.57 4.06
CA GLY A 603 14.57 -7.23 3.45
C GLY A 603 14.83 -8.69 3.10
N ILE A 604 15.79 -8.95 2.21
CA ILE A 604 16.18 -10.29 1.74
C ILE A 604 17.70 -10.43 1.76
N MET A 605 18.19 -11.51 2.31
CA MET A 605 19.56 -11.99 2.14
C MET A 605 19.53 -13.32 1.41
N SER A 606 20.30 -13.46 0.34
CA SER A 606 20.36 -14.70 -0.43
C SER A 606 21.77 -15.20 -0.66
N ASN A 607 22.08 -16.38 -0.17
CA ASN A 607 23.21 -17.20 -0.56
C ASN A 607 22.80 -18.25 -1.61
N GLY A 608 21.49 -18.43 -1.82
CA GLY A 608 20.88 -19.33 -2.79
C GLY A 608 20.42 -18.61 -4.06
N ASN A 609 19.48 -19.19 -4.77
CA ASN A 609 18.92 -18.62 -5.99
C ASN A 609 17.71 -17.76 -5.69
N LEU A 610 17.73 -16.51 -6.16
CA LEU A 610 16.72 -15.52 -5.93
C LEU A 610 16.11 -15.02 -7.24
N TYR A 611 14.80 -15.16 -7.38
CA TYR A 611 14.06 -14.74 -8.56
C TYR A 611 12.99 -13.73 -8.14
N LEU A 612 13.27 -12.45 -8.42
CA LEU A 612 12.38 -11.33 -8.11
C LEU A 612 11.65 -10.93 -9.39
N GLY A 613 10.45 -11.47 -9.58
CA GLY A 613 9.63 -11.33 -10.76
C GLY A 613 9.66 -12.55 -11.67
N MET A 614 8.95 -12.45 -12.78
CA MET A 614 8.82 -13.53 -13.75
C MET A 614 10.04 -13.56 -14.68
N PRO A 615 10.77 -14.67 -14.79
CA PRO A 615 11.79 -14.79 -15.80
C PRO A 615 11.19 -14.65 -17.20
N ALA A 616 11.61 -13.62 -17.93
CA ALA A 616 11.16 -13.34 -19.28
C ALA A 616 12.32 -12.84 -20.14
N ASP A 617 12.22 -13.05 -21.44
CA ASP A 617 13.16 -12.46 -22.38
C ASP A 617 13.11 -10.93 -22.26
N THR A 618 14.26 -10.29 -22.43
CA THR A 618 14.38 -8.83 -22.44
C THR A 618 14.45 -8.34 -23.88
N TYR A 619 13.65 -7.33 -24.16
CA TYR A 619 13.61 -6.73 -25.50
C TYR A 619 14.13 -5.30 -25.43
N VAL A 620 15.13 -5.00 -26.27
CA VAL A 620 15.77 -3.67 -26.32
C VAL A 620 15.36 -3.00 -27.63
N TYR A 621 14.44 -2.05 -27.53
CA TYR A 621 14.03 -1.25 -28.67
C TYR A 621 15.08 -0.19 -28.96
N PRO A 622 15.35 0.10 -30.23
CA PRO A 622 16.46 0.95 -30.62
C PRO A 622 16.18 2.42 -30.30
N ASN A 623 17.23 3.18 -30.09
CA ASN A 623 17.12 4.63 -29.94
C ASN A 623 16.54 5.26 -31.19
N LEU A 624 15.38 5.89 -31.07
CA LEU A 624 14.72 6.67 -32.13
C LEU A 624 14.92 8.17 -31.87
N LYS A 625 15.55 8.85 -32.82
CA LYS A 625 15.73 10.31 -32.77
C LYS A 625 14.79 10.99 -33.75
N LEU A 626 13.96 11.90 -33.26
CA LEU A 626 12.95 12.60 -34.05
C LEU A 626 13.17 14.11 -34.01
N LYS A 627 12.91 14.78 -35.14
CA LYS A 627 12.85 16.24 -35.23
C LYS A 627 11.50 16.66 -35.79
N ALA A 628 10.85 17.59 -35.12
CA ALA A 628 9.59 18.22 -35.53
C ALA A 628 9.71 19.73 -35.47
N THR A 629 8.67 20.46 -35.94
CA THR A 629 8.70 21.91 -35.94
C THR A 629 7.38 22.52 -35.49
N LYS A 630 7.45 23.69 -34.84
CA LYS A 630 6.32 24.42 -34.26
C LYS A 630 6.13 25.80 -34.92
N ALA A 631 4.88 26.19 -35.08
CA ALA A 631 4.50 27.58 -35.40
C ALA A 631 3.32 28.03 -34.51
N LEU A 632 3.23 29.34 -34.28
CA LEU A 632 2.10 29.99 -33.62
C LEU A 632 1.61 31.13 -34.55
N LYS A 633 0.31 31.16 -34.91
CA LYS A 633 -0.30 32.13 -35.80
C LYS A 633 -1.33 32.99 -35.09
N ASN A 634 -1.27 34.32 -35.29
CA ASN A 634 -2.26 35.24 -34.75
C ASN A 634 -3.50 35.31 -35.67
N GLN A 635 -4.65 34.90 -35.17
CA GLN A 635 -5.90 34.86 -35.95
C GLN A 635 -6.61 36.21 -36.09
N GLN A 636 -6.30 37.18 -35.23
CA GLN A 636 -6.95 38.50 -35.26
C GLN A 636 -6.22 39.51 -36.13
N ALA A 637 -4.90 39.58 -36.00
CA ALA A 637 -4.12 40.62 -36.67
C ALA A 637 -3.79 40.28 -38.14
N ASN A 638 -3.26 39.07 -38.38
CA ASN A 638 -2.96 38.52 -39.69
C ASN A 638 -2.89 37.00 -39.61
N PRO A 639 -3.94 36.28 -40.08
CA PRO A 639 -4.06 34.81 -39.87
C PRO A 639 -2.91 33.98 -40.45
N ASN A 640 -2.11 34.56 -41.33
CA ASN A 640 -0.97 33.87 -41.97
C ASN A 640 0.38 34.24 -41.36
N GLN A 641 0.43 35.22 -40.47
CA GLN A 641 1.68 35.69 -39.89
C GLN A 641 2.07 34.81 -38.69
N ASN A 642 3.31 34.29 -38.75
CA ASN A 642 3.87 33.60 -37.60
C ASN A 642 4.23 34.58 -36.49
N MET A 643 3.85 34.28 -35.28
CA MET A 643 4.29 34.98 -34.08
C MET A 643 5.67 34.45 -33.63
N LYS A 644 6.39 35.29 -32.88
CA LYS A 644 7.62 34.87 -32.24
C LYS A 644 7.30 33.75 -31.20
N LEU A 645 8.08 32.70 -31.19
CA LEU A 645 7.99 31.66 -30.23
C LEU A 645 8.95 31.93 -29.06
N ASP A 646 8.49 31.76 -27.87
CA ASP A 646 9.35 31.69 -26.71
C ASP A 646 9.85 30.27 -26.53
N LYS A 647 11.10 30.15 -26.06
CA LYS A 647 11.68 28.84 -25.71
C LYS A 647 10.85 28.17 -24.62
N ASP A 648 10.66 26.86 -24.73
CA ASP A 648 9.98 26.00 -23.75
C ASP A 648 8.49 26.35 -23.52
N LYS A 649 7.85 27.10 -24.42
CA LYS A 649 6.44 27.51 -24.31
C LYS A 649 5.47 26.37 -24.62
N PHE A 650 5.82 25.43 -25.49
CA PHE A 650 4.97 24.30 -25.88
C PHE A 650 5.71 22.99 -25.63
N SER A 651 4.99 21.99 -25.15
CA SER A 651 5.53 20.66 -24.96
C SER A 651 4.89 19.63 -25.88
N PHE A 652 5.62 18.57 -26.12
CA PHE A 652 5.27 17.51 -27.06
C PHE A 652 5.63 16.17 -26.46
N SER A 653 4.84 15.15 -26.79
CA SER A 653 5.02 13.80 -26.29
C SER A 653 5.12 12.79 -27.43
N VAL A 654 5.93 11.78 -27.22
CA VAL A 654 5.97 10.58 -28.05
C VAL A 654 5.44 9.40 -27.25
N TYR A 655 4.42 8.75 -27.78
CA TYR A 655 3.81 7.56 -27.24
C TYR A 655 4.15 6.34 -28.08
N ARG A 656 4.36 5.18 -27.44
CA ARG A 656 4.60 3.91 -28.10
C ARG A 656 3.40 3.00 -27.95
N LYS A 657 3.01 2.32 -29.00
CA LYS A 657 1.97 1.31 -29.00
C LYS A 657 2.55 -0.03 -28.54
N ASP A 658 2.18 -0.48 -27.33
CA ASP A 658 2.74 -1.71 -26.74
C ASP A 658 1.75 -2.90 -26.77
N SER A 659 0.51 -2.70 -27.19
CA SER A 659 -0.49 -3.77 -27.27
C SER A 659 -1.43 -3.60 -28.44
N ASP A 660 -2.00 -4.71 -28.94
CA ASP A 660 -3.02 -4.67 -29.98
C ASP A 660 -4.33 -4.00 -29.52
N ALA A 661 -4.59 -4.02 -28.20
CA ALA A 661 -5.72 -3.32 -27.61
C ALA A 661 -5.52 -1.79 -27.57
N ALA A 662 -4.27 -1.30 -27.67
CA ALA A 662 -3.99 0.12 -27.71
C ALA A 662 -4.44 0.73 -29.05
N THR A 663 -5.14 1.83 -28.95
CA THR A 663 -5.65 2.60 -30.10
C THR A 663 -4.76 3.83 -30.35
N GLU A 664 -4.93 4.46 -31.49
CA GLU A 664 -4.27 5.73 -31.77
C GLU A 664 -4.65 6.78 -30.70
N PRO A 665 -3.68 7.53 -30.16
CA PRO A 665 -3.98 8.65 -29.28
C PRO A 665 -4.87 9.68 -29.96
N SER A 666 -5.72 10.34 -29.21
CA SER A 666 -6.67 11.29 -29.78
C SER A 666 -6.97 12.42 -28.80
N TRP A 667 -7.40 13.55 -29.36
CA TRP A 667 -7.95 14.68 -28.64
C TRP A 667 -9.48 14.67 -28.75
N ASN A 668 -10.16 14.79 -27.59
CA ASN A 668 -11.61 15.04 -27.52
C ASN A 668 -11.79 16.40 -26.85
N ASP A 669 -11.97 17.44 -27.64
CA ASP A 669 -11.90 18.85 -27.24
C ASP A 669 -10.57 19.17 -26.50
N LYS A 670 -10.65 19.34 -25.18
CA LYS A 670 -9.49 19.67 -24.34
C LYS A 670 -8.93 18.45 -23.60
N THR A 671 -9.50 17.28 -23.78
CA THR A 671 -9.08 16.05 -23.08
C THR A 671 -8.26 15.16 -24.00
N PHE A 672 -7.05 14.85 -23.57
CA PHE A 672 -6.18 13.90 -24.26
C PHE A 672 -6.47 12.47 -23.82
N ASN A 673 -6.57 11.58 -24.79
CA ASN A 673 -6.64 10.14 -24.58
C ASN A 673 -5.43 9.49 -25.24
N SER A 674 -4.56 8.87 -24.44
CA SER A 674 -3.38 8.15 -24.95
C SER A 674 -3.71 6.87 -25.71
N GLY A 675 -4.97 6.44 -25.71
CA GLY A 675 -5.40 5.20 -26.35
C GLY A 675 -4.79 3.93 -25.71
N GLY A 676 -4.23 4.04 -24.52
CA GLY A 676 -3.49 2.94 -23.87
C GLY A 676 -2.06 2.79 -24.37
N CYS A 677 -1.54 3.78 -25.14
CA CYS A 677 -0.14 3.83 -25.54
C CYS A 677 0.77 4.34 -24.39
N THR A 678 2.00 3.88 -24.36
CA THR A 678 3.01 4.23 -23.35
C THR A 678 3.76 5.50 -23.72
N LEU A 679 3.84 6.47 -22.81
CA LEU A 679 4.66 7.67 -22.97
C LEU A 679 6.15 7.27 -22.91
N VAL A 680 6.91 7.60 -23.94
CA VAL A 680 8.35 7.23 -24.07
C VAL A 680 9.28 8.43 -24.24
N GLY A 681 8.77 9.64 -24.39
CA GLY A 681 9.59 10.84 -24.46
C GLY A 681 8.78 12.12 -24.49
N THR A 682 9.35 13.18 -23.93
CA THR A 682 8.82 14.53 -23.96
C THR A 682 9.88 15.50 -24.47
N ALA A 683 9.46 16.56 -25.15
CA ALA A 683 10.35 17.62 -25.59
C ALA A 683 9.61 18.96 -25.61
N LYS A 684 10.37 20.06 -25.56
CA LYS A 684 9.84 21.43 -25.67
C LYS A 684 10.42 22.11 -26.90
N ASN A 685 9.73 23.14 -27.40
CA ASN A 685 10.22 23.89 -28.56
C ASN A 685 11.39 24.81 -28.19
N ASP A 686 12.33 25.03 -29.14
CA ASP A 686 13.26 26.14 -29.05
C ASP A 686 12.63 27.44 -29.62
N GLU A 687 13.36 28.58 -29.57
CA GLU A 687 12.90 29.89 -30.08
C GLU A 687 12.67 29.89 -31.60
N SER A 688 13.28 28.98 -32.33
CA SER A 688 13.10 28.77 -33.78
C SER A 688 11.95 27.81 -34.08
N GLY A 689 11.32 27.25 -33.08
CA GLY A 689 10.28 26.24 -33.18
C GLY A 689 10.76 24.86 -33.52
N ASN A 690 12.04 24.52 -33.30
CA ASN A 690 12.48 23.14 -33.44
C ASN A 690 12.11 22.34 -32.18
N ILE A 691 11.75 21.08 -32.36
CA ILE A 691 11.42 20.10 -31.34
C ILE A 691 12.29 18.88 -31.64
N THR A 692 13.09 18.43 -30.68
CA THR A 692 13.96 17.29 -30.85
C THR A 692 13.75 16.27 -29.75
N PHE A 693 13.65 14.99 -30.14
CA PHE A 693 13.57 13.84 -29.23
C PHE A 693 14.78 12.95 -29.45
N ASP A 694 15.37 12.50 -28.38
CA ASP A 694 16.32 11.39 -28.32
C ASP A 694 15.76 10.39 -27.30
N LEU A 695 15.06 9.36 -27.81
CA LEU A 695 14.28 8.47 -26.93
C LEU A 695 15.16 7.48 -26.16
N GLY A 696 16.45 7.38 -26.51
CA GLY A 696 17.33 6.38 -25.94
C GLY A 696 16.94 4.94 -26.33
N GLU A 697 17.72 3.98 -25.88
CA GLU A 697 17.30 2.58 -25.94
C GLU A 697 16.21 2.33 -24.91
N GLN A 698 15.17 1.58 -25.31
CA GLN A 698 14.02 1.29 -24.44
C GLN A 698 13.97 -0.20 -24.15
N TYR A 699 14.05 -0.52 -22.86
CA TYR A 699 13.95 -1.90 -22.36
C TYR A 699 12.51 -2.24 -22.07
N VAL A 700 12.00 -3.28 -22.69
CA VAL A 700 10.61 -3.72 -22.58
C VAL A 700 10.54 -5.23 -22.37
N ASP A 701 9.39 -5.71 -21.96
CA ASP A 701 9.10 -7.12 -21.70
C ASP A 701 8.33 -7.81 -22.83
N LYS A 702 8.13 -7.09 -23.94
CA LYS A 702 7.37 -7.58 -25.08
C LYS A 702 8.21 -7.58 -26.38
N ALA A 703 8.11 -8.68 -27.13
CA ALA A 703 8.70 -8.79 -28.46
C ALA A 703 8.06 -7.79 -29.45
N VAL A 704 8.85 -7.34 -30.43
CA VAL A 704 8.33 -6.57 -31.56
C VAL A 704 7.48 -7.49 -32.43
N GLU A 705 6.22 -7.13 -32.65
CA GLU A 705 5.31 -7.84 -33.53
C GLU A 705 5.56 -7.44 -35.00
N ALA A 706 5.50 -8.37 -35.88
CA ALA A 706 5.68 -8.14 -37.34
C ALA A 706 6.95 -7.35 -37.72
N ASN A 707 7.96 -7.27 -36.86
CA ASN A 707 9.16 -6.44 -37.00
C ASN A 707 8.87 -4.93 -37.14
N GLU A 708 7.76 -4.46 -36.55
CA GLU A 708 7.36 -3.04 -36.58
C GLU A 708 7.05 -2.51 -35.19
N ILE A 709 7.58 -1.32 -34.87
CA ILE A 709 7.26 -0.56 -33.66
C ILE A 709 6.50 0.70 -34.08
N THR A 710 5.33 0.93 -33.52
CA THR A 710 4.53 2.11 -33.82
C THR A 710 4.67 3.14 -32.71
N TYR A 711 4.99 4.38 -33.10
CA TYR A 711 5.00 5.54 -32.21
C TYR A 711 3.99 6.59 -32.68
N TYR A 712 3.55 7.43 -31.75
CA TYR A 712 2.68 8.57 -32.01
C TYR A 712 3.28 9.82 -31.41
N LEU A 713 3.46 10.86 -32.22
CA LEU A 713 3.92 12.18 -31.79
C LEU A 713 2.73 13.14 -31.71
N VAL A 714 2.57 13.81 -30.58
CA VAL A 714 1.47 14.74 -30.28
C VAL A 714 1.98 16.01 -29.58
N GLU A 715 1.21 17.08 -29.66
CA GLU A 715 1.40 18.27 -28.83
C GLU A 715 0.58 18.14 -27.53
N ASN A 716 1.14 18.56 -26.40
CA ASN A 716 0.47 18.52 -25.09
C ASN A 716 -0.32 19.80 -24.84
N ALA A 717 -1.63 19.78 -25.06
CA ALA A 717 -2.50 20.94 -24.80
C ALA A 717 -2.94 20.97 -23.34
N GLY A 718 -2.06 21.45 -22.43
CA GLY A 718 -2.41 21.61 -21.01
C GLY A 718 -2.28 20.36 -20.14
N ASN A 719 -1.69 19.26 -20.65
CA ASN A 719 -1.42 18.03 -19.89
C ASN A 719 0.02 17.98 -19.34
N ASP A 720 0.84 18.97 -19.61
CA ASP A 720 2.18 19.07 -19.03
C ASP A 720 2.14 19.98 -17.79
N PRO A 721 2.45 19.45 -16.58
CA PRO A 721 2.38 20.23 -15.35
C PRO A 721 3.37 21.41 -15.31
N ASP A 722 4.42 21.36 -16.12
CA ASP A 722 5.45 22.41 -16.21
C ASP A 722 5.09 23.51 -17.21
N ILE A 723 3.98 23.37 -17.94
CA ILE A 723 3.53 24.35 -18.95
C ILE A 723 2.18 24.92 -18.55
N THR A 724 2.15 26.24 -18.33
CA THR A 724 0.90 26.95 -18.08
C THR A 724 0.02 26.93 -19.33
N TYR A 725 -1.15 26.31 -19.22
CA TYR A 725 -2.15 26.32 -20.29
C TYR A 725 -2.56 27.75 -20.62
N ASP A 726 -2.44 28.13 -21.90
CA ASP A 726 -2.87 29.43 -22.39
C ASP A 726 -4.25 29.26 -23.07
N PRO A 727 -5.32 29.74 -22.45
CA PRO A 727 -6.69 29.54 -22.96
C PRO A 727 -6.96 30.33 -24.25
N ASP A 728 -6.13 31.29 -24.58
CA ASP A 728 -6.23 32.07 -25.84
C ASP A 728 -5.59 31.34 -27.03
N ILE A 729 -4.96 30.18 -26.78
CA ILE A 729 -4.36 29.35 -27.81
C ILE A 729 -5.22 28.14 -28.10
N THR A 730 -5.58 27.98 -29.35
CA THR A 730 -6.10 26.71 -29.90
C THR A 730 -4.91 25.86 -30.30
N TYR A 731 -4.69 24.78 -29.59
CA TYR A 731 -3.59 23.84 -29.83
C TYR A 731 -3.86 22.96 -31.03
N ASP A 732 -2.79 22.49 -31.69
CA ASP A 732 -2.88 21.61 -32.84
C ASP A 732 -3.25 20.17 -32.41
N PRO A 733 -4.39 19.61 -32.84
CA PRO A 733 -4.79 18.25 -32.41
C PRO A 733 -4.15 17.15 -33.27
N ALA A 734 -3.17 17.46 -34.11
CA ALA A 734 -2.55 16.47 -34.99
C ALA A 734 -1.84 15.35 -34.20
N VAL A 735 -2.06 14.13 -34.65
CA VAL A 735 -1.36 12.93 -34.18
C VAL A 735 -0.56 12.36 -35.35
N TYR A 736 0.76 12.27 -35.19
CA TYR A 736 1.63 11.72 -36.22
C TYR A 736 2.00 10.29 -35.89
N LYS A 737 1.46 9.31 -36.64
CA LYS A 737 1.84 7.91 -36.58
C LYS A 737 3.20 7.71 -37.23
N ILE A 738 4.15 7.13 -36.51
CA ILE A 738 5.51 6.84 -36.94
C ILE A 738 5.71 5.34 -36.86
N VAL A 739 6.01 4.70 -37.99
CA VAL A 739 6.25 3.26 -38.08
C VAL A 739 7.75 3.01 -38.23
N VAL A 740 8.31 2.25 -37.30
CA VAL A 740 9.72 1.88 -37.25
C VAL A 740 9.89 0.40 -37.55
N LYS A 741 10.48 0.06 -38.69
CA LYS A 741 10.83 -1.33 -39.00
C LYS A 741 12.16 -1.68 -38.37
N VAL A 742 12.22 -2.87 -37.79
CA VAL A 742 13.40 -3.31 -37.06
C VAL A 742 13.86 -4.71 -37.45
N GLN A 743 15.10 -5.02 -37.11
CA GLN A 743 15.67 -6.35 -37.19
C GLN A 743 16.09 -6.81 -35.80
N ASP A 744 15.69 -8.02 -35.40
CA ASP A 744 16.07 -8.64 -34.13
C ASP A 744 17.46 -9.26 -34.16
N HIS A 745 18.28 -9.00 -33.15
CA HIS A 745 19.58 -9.62 -32.90
C HIS A 745 19.53 -10.31 -31.53
N LYS A 746 19.01 -11.55 -31.54
CA LYS A 746 18.80 -12.36 -30.33
C LYS A 746 20.11 -12.88 -29.75
N THR A 747 20.32 -12.70 -28.45
CA THR A 747 21.46 -13.23 -27.70
C THR A 747 20.98 -13.97 -26.46
N GLN A 748 21.43 -15.23 -26.27
CA GLN A 748 21.14 -15.98 -25.05
C GLN A 748 21.98 -15.44 -23.89
N LEU A 749 21.34 -15.15 -22.75
CA LEU A 749 21.99 -14.69 -21.52
C LEU A 749 22.33 -15.84 -20.58
N MET A 750 21.31 -16.62 -20.20
CA MET A 750 21.39 -17.67 -19.19
C MET A 750 20.22 -18.64 -19.29
N ASN A 751 20.36 -19.80 -18.63
CA ASN A 751 19.23 -20.67 -18.37
C ASN A 751 18.70 -20.42 -16.95
N VAL A 752 17.39 -20.41 -16.80
CA VAL A 752 16.68 -20.23 -15.54
C VAL A 752 15.63 -21.33 -15.35
N PRO A 753 15.24 -21.68 -14.10
CA PRO A 753 14.16 -22.63 -13.87
C PRO A 753 12.88 -22.19 -14.56
N SER A 754 12.18 -23.13 -15.20
CA SER A 754 10.84 -22.88 -15.72
C SER A 754 9.86 -22.66 -14.60
N ARG A 755 8.94 -21.73 -14.77
CA ARG A 755 7.84 -21.48 -13.84
C ARG A 755 6.90 -22.67 -13.68
N GLU A 756 6.60 -23.35 -14.79
CA GLU A 756 5.66 -24.47 -14.81
C GLU A 756 6.28 -25.75 -14.22
N ASN A 757 7.58 -25.90 -14.40
CA ASN A 757 8.34 -27.01 -13.85
C ASN A 757 9.73 -26.53 -13.43
N PRO A 758 9.94 -26.18 -12.14
CA PRO A 758 11.22 -25.70 -11.63
C PRO A 758 12.40 -26.67 -11.83
N ASN A 759 12.15 -27.94 -12.14
CA ASN A 759 13.18 -28.92 -12.48
C ASN A 759 13.58 -28.89 -13.96
N SER A 760 12.89 -28.13 -14.80
CA SER A 760 13.29 -27.82 -16.17
C SER A 760 13.86 -26.41 -16.29
N GLU A 761 14.73 -26.19 -17.25
CA GLU A 761 15.30 -24.88 -17.51
C GLU A 761 14.76 -24.31 -18.83
N VAL A 762 14.58 -23.00 -18.86
CA VAL A 762 14.28 -22.20 -20.06
C VAL A 762 15.41 -21.23 -20.31
N SER A 763 15.72 -20.98 -21.57
CA SER A 763 16.72 -20.00 -21.96
C SER A 763 16.16 -18.58 -21.85
N LEU A 764 16.82 -17.75 -21.07
CA LEU A 764 16.55 -16.32 -20.99
C LEU A 764 17.41 -15.60 -22.04
N CYS A 765 16.78 -14.80 -22.90
CA CYS A 765 17.43 -14.14 -24.01
C CYS A 765 17.28 -12.61 -23.95
N VAL A 766 18.21 -11.91 -24.59
CA VAL A 766 18.07 -10.49 -24.94
C VAL A 766 17.86 -10.36 -26.44
N HIS A 767 16.85 -9.63 -26.83
CA HIS A 767 16.54 -9.28 -28.19
C HIS A 767 16.92 -7.82 -28.43
N ASN A 768 18.04 -7.57 -29.11
CA ASN A 768 18.44 -6.21 -29.46
C ASN A 768 17.91 -5.88 -30.86
N TYR A 769 17.02 -4.91 -30.94
CA TYR A 769 16.46 -4.48 -32.21
C TYR A 769 17.28 -3.33 -32.81
N THR A 770 17.47 -3.36 -34.11
CA THR A 770 18.09 -2.25 -34.87
C THR A 770 17.13 -1.72 -35.92
N ILE A 771 17.11 -0.38 -36.09
CA ILE A 771 16.23 0.28 -37.07
C ILE A 771 16.67 -0.05 -38.50
N THR A 772 15.76 -0.58 -39.28
CA THR A 772 15.96 -0.80 -40.73
C THR A 772 15.31 0.30 -41.57
N SER A 773 14.18 0.83 -41.16
CA SER A 773 13.52 2.00 -41.77
C SER A 773 12.55 2.69 -40.83
N VAL A 774 12.27 3.99 -41.10
CA VAL A 774 11.26 4.78 -40.40
C VAL A 774 10.36 5.43 -41.42
N SER A 775 9.03 5.40 -41.25
CA SER A 775 8.06 6.00 -42.15
C SER A 775 6.94 6.71 -41.37
N LEU A 776 6.21 7.64 -42.02
CA LEU A 776 5.02 8.29 -41.49
C LEU A 776 3.73 7.57 -41.93
N GLY A 777 2.90 7.20 -40.97
CA GLY A 777 1.65 6.49 -41.25
C GLY A 777 1.85 5.26 -42.10
N ASP A 778 1.03 5.07 -43.06
CA ASP A 778 1.05 3.95 -44.00
C ASP A 778 1.93 4.24 -45.25
N SER A 779 2.77 5.29 -45.20
CA SER A 779 3.67 5.63 -46.28
C SER A 779 4.72 4.55 -46.55
N THR A 780 4.91 4.17 -47.81
CA THR A 780 5.99 3.25 -48.21
C THR A 780 7.34 3.94 -48.39
N ASN A 781 7.35 5.30 -48.37
CA ASN A 781 8.57 6.09 -48.48
C ASN A 781 9.24 6.25 -47.08
N PRO A 782 10.41 5.73 -46.86
CA PRO A 782 11.13 5.92 -45.61
C PRO A 782 11.57 7.38 -45.46
N LEU A 783 11.59 7.81 -44.19
CA LEU A 783 12.21 9.09 -43.81
C LEU A 783 13.73 8.91 -43.81
N GLU A 784 14.42 9.94 -44.27
CA GLU A 784 15.90 9.97 -44.24
C GLU A 784 16.40 10.58 -42.93
N LYS A 785 17.55 10.07 -42.44
CA LYS A 785 18.23 10.66 -41.29
C LYS A 785 19.04 11.89 -41.76
N ASN A 786 19.03 12.93 -40.95
CA ASN A 786 19.99 14.01 -41.09
C ASN A 786 21.38 13.59 -40.57
N GLU A 787 22.40 14.45 -40.73
CA GLU A 787 23.77 14.20 -40.27
C GLU A 787 23.92 13.91 -38.78
N GLN A 788 22.97 14.39 -37.94
CA GLN A 788 22.91 14.18 -36.50
C GLN A 788 22.07 12.92 -36.09
N GLY A 789 21.55 12.21 -37.08
CA GLY A 789 20.80 10.96 -36.89
C GLY A 789 19.31 11.12 -36.62
N TYR A 790 18.75 12.35 -36.77
CA TYR A 790 17.31 12.61 -36.55
C TYR A 790 16.50 12.35 -37.81
N TYR A 791 15.33 11.73 -37.66
CA TYR A 791 14.28 11.65 -38.67
C TYR A 791 13.36 12.87 -38.57
N SER A 792 13.15 13.58 -39.68
CA SER A 792 12.37 14.81 -39.73
C SER A 792 10.90 14.53 -39.99
N ILE A 793 10.03 14.93 -39.08
CA ILE A 793 8.58 14.86 -39.19
C ILE A 793 8.10 16.18 -39.81
N VAL A 794 7.48 16.11 -40.99
CA VAL A 794 6.99 17.27 -41.72
C VAL A 794 5.46 17.24 -41.69
N GLY A 795 4.86 18.41 -41.48
CA GLY A 795 3.41 18.55 -41.48
C GLY A 795 2.80 18.47 -42.89
N PRO A 796 1.47 18.59 -43.01
CA PRO A 796 0.79 18.57 -44.29
C PRO A 796 1.41 19.55 -45.27
N ASP A 797 1.49 19.14 -46.54
CA ASP A 797 2.03 19.93 -47.66
C ASP A 797 3.48 20.43 -47.46
N GLY A 798 4.27 19.73 -46.65
CA GLY A 798 5.66 20.10 -46.32
C GLY A 798 5.77 21.29 -45.36
N GLY A 799 4.68 21.64 -44.66
CA GLY A 799 4.60 22.73 -43.68
C GLY A 799 5.22 22.37 -42.31
N LYS A 800 5.00 23.25 -41.33
CA LYS A 800 5.37 22.98 -39.92
C LYS A 800 4.59 21.79 -39.40
N THR A 801 5.23 21.00 -38.54
CA THR A 801 4.60 19.82 -37.96
C THR A 801 3.39 20.21 -37.12
N PHE A 802 3.52 21.20 -36.24
CA PHE A 802 2.43 21.69 -35.39
C PHE A 802 2.22 23.19 -35.59
N THR A 803 0.95 23.60 -35.71
CA THR A 803 0.60 25.01 -35.86
C THR A 803 -0.56 25.39 -34.95
N ASN A 804 -0.27 26.15 -33.89
CA ASN A 804 -1.28 26.69 -32.99
C ASN A 804 -1.82 28.01 -33.45
N LYS A 805 -3.05 28.32 -33.02
CA LYS A 805 -3.77 29.56 -33.33
C LYS A 805 -4.00 30.35 -32.04
N TYR A 806 -3.55 31.61 -32.03
CA TYR A 806 -3.74 32.52 -30.90
C TYR A 806 -4.95 33.42 -31.12
N THR A 807 -5.88 33.40 -30.19
CA THR A 807 -7.07 34.27 -30.18
C THR A 807 -7.27 34.83 -28.78
N PRO A 808 -7.04 36.15 -28.52
CA PRO A 808 -7.16 36.73 -27.21
C PRO A 808 -8.52 36.51 -26.55
N TYR A 809 -8.49 36.19 -25.30
CA TYR A 809 -9.70 35.98 -24.51
C TYR A 809 -10.41 37.29 -24.14
N THR A 810 -11.73 37.28 -24.15
CA THR A 810 -12.57 38.39 -23.72
C THR A 810 -13.76 37.87 -22.91
N SER A 811 -14.13 38.57 -21.87
CA SER A 811 -15.36 38.30 -21.12
C SER A 811 -16.12 39.56 -20.73
N SER A 812 -17.43 39.41 -20.54
CA SER A 812 -18.32 40.50 -20.14
C SER A 812 -19.53 40.01 -19.34
N GLY A 813 -20.06 40.89 -18.52
CA GLY A 813 -21.25 40.59 -17.72
C GLY A 813 -21.90 41.87 -17.19
N SER A 814 -23.05 41.78 -16.55
CA SER A 814 -23.72 42.91 -15.94
C SER A 814 -24.65 42.48 -14.80
N TRP A 815 -24.96 43.44 -13.93
CA TRP A 815 -26.05 43.29 -12.99
C TRP A 815 -27.02 44.47 -13.10
N THR A 816 -28.31 44.25 -12.86
CA THR A 816 -29.33 45.27 -12.95
C THR A 816 -29.88 45.55 -11.55
N PRO A 817 -29.64 46.76 -10.97
CA PRO A 817 -30.17 47.12 -9.64
C PRO A 817 -31.68 47.23 -9.69
N LYS A 818 -32.32 46.85 -8.58
CA LYS A 818 -33.77 46.91 -8.35
C LYS A 818 -34.03 47.33 -6.90
N ALA A 819 -35.14 47.98 -6.69
CA ALA A 819 -35.65 48.29 -5.33
C ALA A 819 -37.18 48.40 -5.35
N THR A 820 -37.75 48.44 -4.17
CA THR A 820 -39.19 48.54 -3.95
C THR A 820 -39.50 49.85 -3.28
N LYS A 821 -40.53 50.55 -3.77
CA LYS A 821 -41.13 51.75 -3.13
C LYS A 821 -42.41 51.41 -2.41
N VAL A 822 -42.49 51.85 -1.19
CA VAL A 822 -43.72 51.79 -0.41
C VAL A 822 -44.14 53.20 0.03
N VAL A 823 -45.43 53.50 -0.10
CA VAL A 823 -46.03 54.75 0.41
C VAL A 823 -47.10 54.43 1.43
N VAL A 824 -47.02 55.07 2.59
CA VAL A 824 -47.96 54.87 3.69
C VAL A 824 -48.76 56.14 3.89
N GLY A 825 -50.10 56.07 3.80
CA GLY A 825 -51.04 57.14 4.10
C GLY A 825 -51.27 58.17 2.98
N GLY A 826 -50.64 57.94 1.78
CA GLY A 826 -50.77 58.85 0.65
C GLY A 826 -50.82 58.15 -0.69
N GLU A 827 -50.88 58.88 -1.75
CA GLU A 827 -50.83 58.35 -3.12
C GLU A 827 -49.38 58.08 -3.55
N MET A 828 -49.20 57.05 -4.34
CA MET A 828 -47.93 56.81 -4.99
C MET A 828 -47.69 57.91 -6.04
N LYS A 829 -46.53 58.53 -5.95
CA LYS A 829 -46.03 59.50 -6.93
C LYS A 829 -44.82 58.92 -7.69
N GLU A 830 -44.35 59.77 -8.57
CA GLU A 830 -43.11 59.40 -9.31
C GLU A 830 -41.90 59.80 -8.46
N PHE A 831 -41.43 58.85 -7.64
CA PHE A 831 -40.23 58.99 -6.80
C PHE A 831 -39.01 58.59 -7.60
N THR A 832 -37.88 59.24 -7.36
CA THR A 832 -36.62 58.99 -8.05
C THR A 832 -35.64 58.33 -7.14
N LEU A 833 -34.99 57.27 -7.61
CA LEU A 833 -33.89 56.59 -6.97
C LEU A 833 -32.59 56.95 -7.66
N GLN A 834 -31.52 57.09 -6.90
CA GLN A 834 -30.17 57.32 -7.41
C GLN A 834 -29.25 56.18 -6.97
N LEU A 835 -28.44 55.65 -7.89
CA LEU A 835 -27.34 54.75 -7.62
C LEU A 835 -26.01 55.46 -7.89
N ALA A 836 -25.09 55.44 -6.96
CA ALA A 836 -23.81 56.14 -7.04
C ALA A 836 -22.61 55.24 -6.62
N LYS A 837 -21.42 55.57 -7.06
CA LYS A 837 -20.17 54.94 -6.63
C LYS A 837 -19.66 55.43 -5.27
N ASP A 838 -20.11 56.60 -4.85
CA ASP A 838 -19.73 57.23 -3.59
C ASP A 838 -20.97 57.56 -2.75
N SER A 839 -20.89 57.44 -1.43
CA SER A 839 -22.00 57.64 -0.49
C SER A 839 -22.45 59.10 -0.39
N ARG A 840 -21.69 60.04 -0.92
CA ARG A 840 -22.02 61.46 -0.95
C ARG A 840 -22.98 61.85 -2.09
N PHE A 841 -23.15 60.94 -3.11
CA PHE A 841 -24.03 61.11 -4.23
C PHE A 841 -23.80 62.39 -5.02
N ARG A 842 -22.52 62.74 -5.28
CA ARG A 842 -22.19 63.87 -6.17
C ARG A 842 -22.62 63.52 -7.61
N GLU A 843 -22.88 64.50 -8.42
CA GLU A 843 -23.41 64.27 -9.77
C GLU A 843 -22.49 63.40 -10.61
N GLU A 844 -21.19 63.58 -10.46
CA GLU A 844 -20.16 62.75 -11.12
C GLU A 844 -20.09 61.32 -10.64
N ASP A 845 -20.60 61.03 -9.44
CA ASP A 845 -20.58 59.68 -8.85
C ASP A 845 -21.84 58.89 -9.22
N ILE A 846 -22.88 59.52 -9.74
CA ILE A 846 -24.14 58.85 -10.07
C ILE A 846 -23.98 58.02 -11.32
N VAL A 847 -24.22 56.73 -11.21
CA VAL A 847 -24.10 55.74 -12.31
C VAL A 847 -25.46 55.24 -12.83
N GLY A 848 -26.54 55.61 -12.17
CA GLY A 848 -27.88 55.27 -12.62
C GLY A 848 -28.98 55.95 -11.80
N THR A 849 -30.10 56.19 -12.47
CA THR A 849 -31.33 56.66 -11.83
C THR A 849 -32.50 55.79 -12.26
N ALA A 850 -33.47 55.65 -11.39
CA ALA A 850 -34.72 54.96 -11.71
C ALA A 850 -35.91 55.70 -11.12
N VAL A 851 -37.08 55.61 -11.72
CA VAL A 851 -38.33 56.15 -11.19
C VAL A 851 -39.29 55.03 -10.86
N THR A 852 -40.25 55.32 -9.94
CA THR A 852 -41.30 54.33 -9.63
C THR A 852 -42.08 53.97 -10.87
N SER A 853 -42.22 52.71 -11.18
CA SER A 853 -42.88 52.21 -12.41
C SER A 853 -44.09 51.33 -12.04
N GLY A 854 -45.23 51.62 -12.70
CA GLY A 854 -46.49 50.85 -12.56
C GLY A 854 -47.69 51.64 -12.23
N ASP A 855 -48.78 50.98 -11.79
CA ASP A 855 -50.03 51.58 -11.45
C ASP A 855 -49.94 52.38 -10.15
N LYS A 856 -49.98 53.73 -10.23
CA LYS A 856 -49.80 54.64 -9.08
C LYS A 856 -50.94 54.58 -8.05
N LYS A 857 -52.01 53.80 -8.29
CA LYS A 857 -53.04 53.48 -7.29
C LYS A 857 -52.51 52.41 -6.26
N LYS A 858 -51.45 51.75 -6.52
CA LYS A 858 -50.84 50.78 -5.61
C LYS A 858 -49.95 51.48 -4.58
N GLN A 859 -49.97 50.99 -3.35
CA GLN A 859 -49.14 51.49 -2.24
C GLN A 859 -47.66 51.00 -2.35
N THR A 860 -47.39 50.03 -3.21
CA THR A 860 -46.08 49.45 -3.43
C THR A 860 -45.83 49.35 -4.91
N LEU A 861 -44.71 49.88 -5.40
CA LEU A 861 -44.25 49.82 -6.78
C LEU A 861 -42.74 49.49 -6.86
N PRO A 862 -42.28 48.84 -7.91
CA PRO A 862 -40.87 48.63 -8.11
C PRO A 862 -40.16 49.89 -8.63
N PHE A 863 -38.87 50.02 -8.31
CA PHE A 863 -37.94 50.86 -9.04
C PHE A 863 -37.13 49.92 -9.95
N ILE A 864 -37.12 50.21 -11.26
CA ILE A 864 -36.40 49.42 -12.23
C ILE A 864 -35.46 50.34 -12.99
N PHE A 865 -34.18 50.02 -12.97
CA PHE A 865 -33.18 50.74 -13.77
C PHE A 865 -33.25 50.23 -15.21
N ASP A 866 -33.24 51.14 -16.16
CA ASP A 866 -33.34 50.83 -17.61
C ASP A 866 -32.09 50.09 -18.13
N LYS A 867 -30.95 50.31 -17.50
CA LYS A 867 -29.67 49.68 -17.87
C LYS A 867 -29.01 49.05 -16.66
N GLY A 868 -28.44 47.88 -16.88
CA GLY A 868 -27.55 47.25 -15.91
C GLY A 868 -26.17 47.92 -15.88
N ILE A 869 -25.44 47.70 -14.81
CA ILE A 869 -24.02 48.04 -14.68
C ILE A 869 -23.22 46.96 -15.37
N ALA A 870 -22.56 47.27 -16.45
CA ALA A 870 -21.74 46.32 -17.22
C ALA A 870 -20.30 46.29 -16.72
N TYR A 871 -19.70 45.15 -16.82
CA TYR A 871 -18.28 44.87 -16.53
C TYR A 871 -17.66 44.14 -17.71
N THR A 872 -16.41 44.45 -17.95
CA THR A 872 -15.54 43.72 -18.92
C THR A 872 -14.35 43.10 -18.18
N LEU A 873 -13.65 42.20 -18.82
CA LEU A 873 -12.43 41.61 -18.26
C LEU A 873 -11.45 42.71 -17.80
N SER A 874 -11.31 43.77 -18.63
CA SER A 874 -10.48 44.95 -18.33
C SER A 874 -10.93 45.72 -17.08
N ASP A 875 -12.19 45.68 -16.69
CA ASP A 875 -12.67 46.32 -15.47
C ASP A 875 -12.35 45.54 -14.20
N ILE A 876 -12.42 44.24 -14.27
CA ILE A 876 -12.18 43.34 -13.14
C ILE A 876 -10.70 42.98 -12.94
N THR A 877 -9.83 43.29 -13.92
CA THR A 877 -8.37 43.08 -13.80
C THR A 877 -7.58 44.35 -13.43
N LYS A 878 -8.28 45.46 -13.09
CA LYS A 878 -7.64 46.66 -12.54
C LYS A 878 -7.50 46.56 -11.04
N ASP A 879 -6.33 46.89 -10.53
CA ASP A 879 -6.06 46.88 -9.06
C ASP A 879 -7.04 47.74 -8.24
N PRO A 880 -7.44 47.32 -7.03
CA PRO A 880 -7.22 46.00 -6.43
C PRO A 880 -8.23 44.95 -6.93
N TYR A 881 -7.75 43.77 -7.23
CA TYR A 881 -8.57 42.62 -7.65
C TYR A 881 -7.94 41.30 -7.14
N THR A 882 -8.72 40.24 -7.15
CA THR A 882 -8.18 38.89 -6.94
C THR A 882 -7.66 38.39 -8.30
N ALA A 883 -6.39 38.05 -8.36
CA ALA A 883 -5.75 37.61 -9.59
C ALA A 883 -6.39 36.33 -10.12
N GLY A 884 -6.68 36.32 -11.41
CA GLY A 884 -6.94 35.14 -12.21
C GLY A 884 -5.63 34.54 -12.73
N ASP A 885 -5.66 33.86 -13.87
CA ASP A 885 -4.47 33.45 -14.60
C ASP A 885 -3.73 34.66 -15.23
N SER A 886 -2.65 34.40 -15.92
CA SER A 886 -1.84 35.46 -16.58
C SER A 886 -2.60 36.25 -17.68
N THR A 887 -3.74 35.74 -18.15
CA THR A 887 -4.62 36.39 -19.11
C THR A 887 -5.78 37.17 -18.48
N GLY A 888 -5.92 37.06 -17.16
CA GLY A 888 -7.01 37.61 -16.35
C GLY A 888 -8.24 36.69 -16.24
N ARG A 889 -8.21 35.48 -16.79
CA ARG A 889 -9.28 34.48 -16.63
C ARG A 889 -9.41 34.10 -15.17
N GLY A 890 -10.64 33.97 -14.69
CA GLY A 890 -10.95 33.70 -13.30
C GLY A 890 -10.67 34.91 -12.36
N ALA A 891 -10.37 36.07 -12.90
CA ALA A 891 -10.22 37.28 -12.10
C ALA A 891 -11.53 37.66 -11.40
N SER A 892 -11.40 38.19 -10.21
CA SER A 892 -12.55 38.65 -9.43
C SER A 892 -12.27 39.99 -8.79
N LYS A 893 -13.27 40.87 -8.87
CA LYS A 893 -13.18 42.21 -8.28
C LYS A 893 -14.48 42.60 -7.58
N THR A 894 -14.34 43.24 -6.46
CA THR A 894 -15.46 43.75 -5.69
C THR A 894 -15.66 45.25 -5.94
N PHE A 895 -16.84 45.61 -6.32
CA PHE A 895 -17.30 46.99 -6.53
C PHE A 895 -18.31 47.37 -5.47
N THR A 896 -18.28 48.64 -5.06
CA THR A 896 -19.22 49.19 -4.08
C THR A 896 -20.10 50.27 -4.74
N TYR A 897 -21.39 50.18 -4.47
CA TYR A 897 -22.35 51.19 -4.89
C TYR A 897 -23.26 51.56 -3.72
N TYR A 898 -23.82 52.76 -3.81
CA TYR A 898 -24.77 53.26 -2.81
C TYR A 898 -26.07 53.64 -3.50
N MET A 899 -27.18 53.30 -2.89
CA MET A 899 -28.51 53.59 -3.43
C MET A 899 -29.32 54.39 -2.40
N ARG A 900 -29.87 55.49 -2.86
CA ARG A 900 -30.78 56.34 -2.03
C ARG A 900 -32.00 56.79 -2.82
N GLU A 901 -33.06 57.17 -2.13
CA GLU A 901 -34.12 57.94 -2.72
C GLU A 901 -33.73 59.42 -2.79
N LYS A 902 -33.92 60.06 -3.94
CA LYS A 902 -33.68 61.50 -4.09
C LYS A 902 -34.73 62.25 -3.28
N ASN A 903 -34.27 63.13 -2.41
CA ASN A 903 -35.16 63.93 -1.59
C ASN A 903 -35.74 65.16 -2.40
N ASP A 904 -36.89 64.98 -3.03
CA ASP A 904 -37.65 66.01 -3.79
C ASP A 904 -38.77 66.65 -2.95
N SER A 905 -38.51 66.85 -1.65
CA SER A 905 -39.45 67.42 -0.70
C SER A 905 -40.00 68.81 -1.10
N SER A 906 -39.25 69.54 -1.95
CA SER A 906 -39.72 70.79 -2.54
C SER A 906 -40.91 70.59 -3.51
N ILE A 907 -41.02 69.39 -4.15
CA ILE A 907 -42.08 69.03 -5.09
C ILE A 907 -43.20 68.25 -4.36
N PHE A 908 -42.86 67.47 -3.34
CA PHE A 908 -43.78 66.61 -2.60
C PHE A 908 -43.85 67.01 -1.13
N SER A 909 -44.36 68.21 -0.83
CA SER A 909 -44.29 68.85 0.47
C SER A 909 -44.93 68.14 1.66
N HIS A 910 -45.78 67.13 1.42
CA HIS A 910 -46.46 66.35 2.49
C HIS A 910 -45.87 64.96 2.68
N TYR A 911 -44.79 64.60 1.94
CA TYR A 911 -44.14 63.33 2.09
C TYR A 911 -42.87 63.43 2.96
N LYS A 912 -42.78 62.53 3.94
CA LYS A 912 -41.54 62.33 4.67
C LYS A 912 -40.81 61.25 3.92
N PHE A 913 -39.70 61.62 3.30
CA PHE A 913 -38.86 60.68 2.48
C PHE A 913 -38.10 59.75 3.35
N ASP A 914 -37.87 58.54 2.83
CA ASP A 914 -36.94 57.54 3.44
C ASP A 914 -35.51 58.08 3.32
N LYS A 915 -34.80 58.12 4.44
CA LYS A 915 -33.41 58.59 4.51
C LYS A 915 -32.40 57.46 4.44
N SER A 916 -32.86 56.24 4.24
CA SER A 916 -32.00 55.11 4.14
C SER A 916 -31.07 55.18 2.93
N VAL A 917 -29.84 54.74 3.10
CA VAL A 917 -28.89 54.58 2.01
C VAL A 917 -28.42 53.12 2.08
N TYR A 918 -28.70 52.39 1.00
CA TYR A 918 -28.30 51.00 0.89
C TYR A 918 -26.93 50.92 0.21
N LYS A 919 -25.98 50.25 0.85
CA LYS A 919 -24.66 49.94 0.28
C LYS A 919 -24.71 48.58 -0.34
N PHE A 920 -24.45 48.50 -1.65
CA PHE A 920 -24.30 47.29 -2.43
C PHE A 920 -22.82 46.89 -2.51
N THR A 921 -22.56 45.61 -2.39
CA THR A 921 -21.28 44.99 -2.67
C THR A 921 -21.49 44.03 -3.84
N VAL A 922 -20.87 44.32 -4.96
CA VAL A 922 -20.95 43.52 -6.20
C VAL A 922 -19.64 42.86 -6.43
N THR A 923 -19.56 41.54 -6.30
CA THR A 923 -18.39 40.78 -6.68
C THR A 923 -18.56 40.24 -8.08
N ALA A 924 -17.84 40.82 -9.00
CA ALA A 924 -17.83 40.44 -10.41
C ALA A 924 -16.67 39.44 -10.63
N THR A 925 -16.98 38.24 -11.05
CA THR A 925 -16.03 37.15 -11.24
C THR A 925 -16.14 36.59 -12.66
N ASP A 926 -15.03 36.48 -13.35
CA ASP A 926 -14.95 35.82 -14.64
C ASP A 926 -15.14 34.29 -14.49
N ASP A 927 -16.09 33.70 -15.24
CA ASP A 927 -16.39 32.24 -15.19
C ASP A 927 -15.44 31.39 -16.03
N THR A 928 -14.43 32.00 -16.64
CA THR A 928 -13.49 31.38 -17.59
C THR A 928 -14.10 30.94 -18.93
N GLU A 929 -15.40 31.13 -19.13
CA GLU A 929 -16.16 30.76 -20.35
C GLU A 929 -16.61 31.96 -21.19
N GLY A 930 -16.19 33.16 -20.83
CA GLY A 930 -16.51 34.40 -21.54
C GLY A 930 -17.60 35.24 -20.89
N HIS A 931 -18.04 34.89 -19.70
CA HIS A 931 -19.05 35.63 -18.96
C HIS A 931 -18.49 36.13 -17.62
N ILE A 932 -18.99 37.24 -17.14
CA ILE A 932 -18.70 37.73 -15.80
C ILE A 932 -19.95 37.59 -14.94
N ASP A 933 -19.85 36.69 -13.95
CA ASP A 933 -20.88 36.50 -12.98
C ASP A 933 -20.84 37.58 -11.89
N CYS A 934 -22.00 38.13 -11.52
CA CYS A 934 -22.12 39.17 -10.51
C CYS A 934 -22.87 38.67 -9.28
N ALA A 935 -22.12 38.32 -8.22
CA ALA A 935 -22.72 38.07 -6.90
C ALA A 935 -22.93 39.41 -6.17
N VAL A 936 -24.17 39.69 -5.75
CA VAL A 936 -24.53 40.97 -5.20
C VAL A 936 -25.16 40.84 -3.83
N THR A 937 -24.61 41.54 -2.86
CA THR A 937 -25.20 41.68 -1.52
C THR A 937 -25.45 43.15 -1.19
N TYR A 938 -26.37 43.48 -0.30
CA TYR A 938 -26.57 44.86 0.16
C TYR A 938 -26.85 44.91 1.66
N LYS A 939 -26.57 46.11 2.25
CA LYS A 939 -26.89 46.47 3.64
C LYS A 939 -27.57 47.81 3.70
N LYS A 940 -28.56 47.94 4.61
CA LYS A 940 -29.19 49.19 4.93
C LYS A 940 -28.34 50.00 5.89
N GLY A 941 -28.30 51.30 5.68
CA GLY A 941 -27.58 52.24 6.54
C GLY A 941 -28.05 53.69 6.36
N THR A 942 -27.23 54.60 6.86
CA THR A 942 -27.43 56.06 6.71
C THR A 942 -26.07 56.70 6.39
N VAL A 943 -26.13 57.92 5.86
CA VAL A 943 -24.92 58.70 5.60
C VAL A 943 -24.88 59.90 6.56
N ASP A 944 -23.76 60.05 7.27
CA ASP A 944 -23.56 61.13 8.20
C ASP A 944 -23.35 62.52 7.51
N ALA A 945 -23.22 63.61 8.28
CA ALA A 945 -23.03 64.96 7.72
C ALA A 945 -21.69 65.16 7.00
N LYS A 946 -20.73 64.19 7.15
CA LYS A 946 -19.42 64.19 6.49
C LYS A 946 -19.44 63.35 5.20
N GLY A 947 -20.57 62.67 4.93
CA GLY A 947 -20.70 61.81 3.79
C GLY A 947 -20.26 60.37 4.01
N THR A 948 -19.98 59.94 5.27
CA THR A 948 -19.61 58.59 5.57
C THR A 948 -20.83 57.73 5.76
N TRP A 949 -20.86 56.56 5.11
CA TRP A 949 -21.94 55.59 5.26
C TRP A 949 -21.76 54.76 6.52
N GLU A 950 -22.79 54.62 7.33
CA GLU A 950 -22.81 53.76 8.50
C GLU A 950 -23.90 52.71 8.39
N SER A 951 -23.55 51.47 8.66
CA SER A 951 -24.49 50.34 8.60
C SER A 951 -25.51 50.35 9.76
N ALA A 952 -26.77 50.19 9.45
CA ALA A 952 -27.84 49.94 10.43
C ALA A 952 -28.08 48.43 10.65
N GLU A 953 -27.38 47.55 9.94
CA GLU A 953 -27.56 46.10 9.96
C GLU A 953 -26.20 45.38 10.13
N THR A 954 -26.23 44.31 10.90
CA THR A 954 -25.03 43.46 11.12
C THR A 954 -24.79 42.50 9.95
N GLU A 955 -25.86 41.96 9.36
CA GLU A 955 -25.80 41.01 8.27
C GLU A 955 -26.17 41.66 6.92
N GLY A 956 -25.71 41.10 5.81
CA GLY A 956 -26.06 41.52 4.46
C GLY A 956 -27.28 40.73 3.93
N HIS A 957 -27.93 41.28 2.94
CA HIS A 957 -29.02 40.64 2.20
C HIS A 957 -28.55 40.23 0.81
N GLU A 958 -28.87 39.00 0.40
CA GLU A 958 -28.62 38.51 -0.94
C GLU A 958 -29.58 39.15 -1.96
N PHE A 959 -28.99 39.64 -3.08
CA PHE A 959 -29.73 40.20 -4.19
C PHE A 959 -29.60 39.20 -5.39
N PRO A 960 -30.67 38.90 -6.14
CA PRO A 960 -32.00 39.53 -6.12
C PRO A 960 -33.05 38.85 -5.27
N ASP A 961 -32.69 37.89 -4.39
CA ASP A 961 -33.66 37.18 -3.56
C ASP A 961 -34.43 38.13 -2.63
N THR A 962 -33.74 39.16 -2.19
CA THR A 962 -34.33 40.30 -1.51
C THR A 962 -33.96 41.60 -2.25
N THR A 963 -34.80 42.65 -2.11
CA THR A 963 -34.54 43.98 -2.70
C THR A 963 -34.70 45.08 -1.66
N PRO A 964 -33.90 46.18 -1.76
CA PRO A 964 -34.05 47.32 -0.91
C PRO A 964 -35.48 47.90 -0.98
N THR A 965 -35.97 48.33 0.17
CA THR A 965 -37.30 48.90 0.27
C THR A 965 -37.22 50.32 0.85
N PHE A 966 -37.75 51.30 0.12
CA PHE A 966 -37.85 52.71 0.52
C PHE A 966 -39.29 53.05 0.88
N THR A 967 -39.53 53.54 2.10
CA THR A 967 -40.86 53.81 2.61
C THR A 967 -41.03 55.30 2.89
N ASN A 968 -41.93 55.94 2.17
CA ASN A 968 -42.34 57.28 2.46
C ASN A 968 -43.68 57.32 3.20
N THR A 969 -43.81 58.26 4.13
CA THR A 969 -45.04 58.49 4.85
C THR A 969 -45.62 59.82 4.46
N TYR A 970 -46.88 59.79 4.12
CA TYR A 970 -47.66 61.04 3.81
C TYR A 970 -48.41 61.53 5.06
N SER A 971 -48.21 62.74 5.43
CA SER A 971 -48.94 63.37 6.55
C SER A 971 -49.57 64.71 6.14
N THR A 972 -50.85 64.81 6.19
CA THR A 972 -51.58 66.08 6.15
C THR A 972 -51.52 66.73 7.54
N SER A 973 -50.83 67.82 7.69
CA SER A 973 -50.83 68.62 8.92
C SER A 973 -52.17 69.20 9.16
N LEU A 974 -53.08 68.50 9.90
CA LEU A 974 -54.17 69.18 10.60
C LEU A 974 -53.68 69.38 12.03
N PRO A 975 -53.93 70.58 12.64
CA PRO A 975 -53.55 70.85 14.00
C PRO A 975 -54.56 70.15 14.92
N LEU A 976 -54.34 68.96 15.33
CA LEU A 976 -55.03 68.30 16.42
C LEU A 976 -54.08 68.26 17.60
N SER A 977 -54.22 69.24 18.46
CA SER A 977 -53.74 69.18 19.82
C SER A 977 -54.35 68.00 20.56
N GLY A 978 -53.52 67.11 21.03
CA GLY A 978 -53.84 66.14 22.01
C GLY A 978 -54.29 64.77 21.48
N MET A 979 -53.33 63.95 21.12
CA MET A 979 -53.29 62.48 21.46
C MET A 979 -51.93 61.90 21.12
N SER A 980 -51.11 61.96 22.11
CA SER A 980 -49.79 61.27 22.03
C SER A 980 -50.02 59.78 22.35
N GLY A 981 -49.43 58.97 21.62
CA GLY A 981 -48.81 57.71 22.15
C GLY A 981 -49.43 56.38 21.82
N VAL A 982 -50.64 56.29 21.22
CA VAL A 982 -51.23 54.92 21.03
C VAL A 982 -51.18 54.40 19.60
N THR A 983 -51.10 55.27 18.58
CA THR A 983 -51.21 54.88 17.21
C THR A 983 -49.87 54.32 16.65
N LEU A 984 -48.71 54.69 17.22
CA LEU A 984 -47.42 54.18 16.80
C LEU A 984 -47.18 52.73 17.26
N THR A 985 -47.78 52.34 18.40
CA THR A 985 -47.59 50.99 18.97
C THR A 985 -48.37 49.94 18.18
N TYR A 986 -49.53 50.30 17.60
CA TYR A 986 -50.30 49.35 16.77
C TYR A 986 -49.69 49.15 15.35
N LEU A 987 -49.08 50.16 14.78
CA LEU A 987 -48.40 50.04 13.47
C LEU A 987 -47.12 49.28 13.59
N ALA A 988 -46.36 49.44 14.68
CA ALA A 988 -45.14 48.62 14.94
C ALA A 988 -45.50 47.15 15.22
N GLY A 989 -46.60 46.87 15.91
CA GLY A 989 -47.09 45.51 16.16
C GLY A 989 -47.54 44.79 14.91
N ALA A 990 -48.21 45.48 13.97
CA ALA A 990 -48.59 44.88 12.68
C ALA A 990 -47.40 44.54 11.76
N ALA A 991 -46.37 45.40 11.76
CA ALA A 991 -45.15 45.14 10.99
C ALA A 991 -44.38 43.95 11.55
N VAL A 992 -44.33 43.76 12.88
CA VAL A 992 -43.68 42.61 13.52
C VAL A 992 -44.45 41.29 13.26
N LEU A 993 -45.82 41.36 13.22
CA LEU A 993 -46.65 40.18 12.90
C LEU A 993 -46.51 39.76 11.40
N CYS A 994 -46.40 40.70 10.50
CA CYS A 994 -46.16 40.41 9.06
C CYS A 994 -44.76 39.84 8.84
N ALA A 995 -43.73 40.33 9.52
CA ALA A 995 -42.37 39.79 9.46
C ALA A 995 -42.30 38.38 10.05
N ALA A 996 -43.00 38.11 11.17
CA ALA A 996 -43.07 36.78 11.77
C ALA A 996 -43.80 35.76 10.87
N ALA A 997 -44.86 36.19 10.17
CA ALA A 997 -45.61 35.34 9.24
C ALA A 997 -44.74 35.00 7.98
N ALA A 998 -43.97 35.93 7.46
CA ALA A 998 -43.04 35.74 6.36
C ALA A 998 -41.89 34.80 6.77
N TRP A 999 -41.36 34.97 8.00
CA TRP A 999 -40.30 34.11 8.53
C TRP A 999 -40.79 32.66 8.73
N MET A 1000 -42.03 32.46 9.24
CA MET A 1000 -42.62 31.12 9.38
C MET A 1000 -42.91 30.46 8.00
N HIS A 1001 -43.26 31.24 7.00
CA HIS A 1001 -43.49 30.72 5.65
C HIS A 1001 -42.19 30.28 4.97
N ILE A 1002 -41.10 31.04 5.15
CA ILE A 1002 -39.74 30.70 4.64
C ILE A 1002 -39.22 29.44 5.35
N ARG A 1003 -39.43 29.33 6.66
CA ARG A 1003 -39.01 28.12 7.44
C ARG A 1003 -39.77 26.86 7.04
N ARG A 1004 -41.03 26.95 6.66
CA ARG A 1004 -41.84 25.83 6.13
C ARG A 1004 -41.34 25.38 4.73
N LYS A 1005 -40.91 26.29 3.87
CA LYS A 1005 -40.33 25.96 2.56
C LYS A 1005 -38.94 25.36 2.66
N ALA A 1006 -38.13 25.75 3.64
CA ALA A 1006 -36.83 25.18 3.89
C ALA A 1006 -36.90 23.72 4.39
N ASN A 1007 -37.87 23.42 5.25
CA ASN A 1007 -38.10 22.07 5.77
C ASN A 1007 -38.74 21.11 4.72
N ALA A 1008 -39.39 21.63 3.69
CA ALA A 1008 -39.95 20.80 2.62
C ALA A 1008 -38.93 20.42 1.53
N LYS A 1009 -37.77 21.08 1.47
CA LYS A 1009 -36.65 20.72 0.53
C LYS A 1009 -35.59 19.82 1.13
N GLY A 1010 -35.69 19.45 2.41
CA GLY A 1010 -34.74 18.58 3.11
C GLY A 1010 -35.11 17.09 3.12
N GLY A 1011 -36.13 16.66 2.42
CA GLY A 1011 -36.75 15.33 2.50
C GLY A 1011 -36.55 14.37 1.34
N GLU A 1012 -35.66 14.65 0.38
CA GLU A 1012 -35.38 13.70 -0.70
C GLU A 1012 -33.88 13.61 -0.99
N ARG A 1013 -33.21 12.74 -0.25
CA ARG A 1013 -32.03 11.98 -0.68
C ARG A 1013 -31.63 11.00 0.40
N ARG A 1014 -32.29 9.84 0.38
CA ARG A 1014 -31.70 8.57 0.80
C ARG A 1014 -32.51 7.45 0.13
N GLU A 1015 -32.04 7.04 -1.00
CA GLU A 1015 -31.95 5.66 -1.43
C GLU A 1015 -30.69 5.50 -2.29
#